data_c41f9730cd27554957ef0c4c5486e961
#
_entry.id   c41f9730cd27554957ef0c4c5486e961
#
_cell.length_a   1.000
_cell.length_b   1.000
_cell.length_c   1.000
_cell.angle_alpha   90.00
_cell.angle_beta   90.00
_cell.angle_gamma   90.00
#
_symmetry.space_group_name_H-M   'P 1'
#
loop_
_entity.id
_entity.type
_entity.pdbx_description
1 polymer ?
#
loop_
_entity_poly.entity_id
_entity_poly.type
_entity_poly.pdbx_seq_one_letter_code
_entity_poly.pdbx_strand_id
1 'polypeptide(L)'
;MLTRIVVSIVKACTRFAATTVLIALVFAIAAGFYTARHFEINTDINTLISPELDWRKRDIQFDDAFDRDRTILAVVEAPTPELTSSASAALHQKLAGDTKHFESIEPLGSGEFFEKNGLLFLPAADVARFTSQFESAAPLIEILAGDPSIRGLTGALETGLAGIKRGQVKLDGTARPFNLIAQTVEGVLNKGTATFSWRELTSEKPLTDSDRRAFIEFKPILDFNALEPGKEATDAIRQAASDLNFARDYGARVRLTGPVPIANEEFATVADGAVVNGIGTVLVVLFILWMALHSVKIISAVFANLFIGLSVTTAVGLWMVGSLNLLSIAFAVLFVGLGVDFGIQFSVRYRSERFKSNDLQTALEKAAEYSAIPLSLAAMATAAGFLSFLPTDYKGVSELGQIAGVGMLVAFFSSITVLPSLLSLLNPPGEKESVGYAFLAPVDHFLEKHRVIIVVGTLLIAAAGLPLLYFLRFDFNPINLRNPHVESIATFLDLRKDPNTGANAINVMTHSEADAKKIEEKLSKLPEVLRVMSLDSFVPEDQPEKLKLIAQGARVLNPALNPESVDEPPSDAENVDALKGTVESLRKTAGDAKGPGAVAARRLADALSRLADSNEATRNKTQAVFVAPLKVVLDQLKSALQAKPVSLKTLPADLVRGWKTKDGLMRVEAQPRGDSNDNDTLRKFAGAVLQAEPTAIGGPVSILKSGDTVVKAFIHAGLWALAVISFLLWLTLRRVTDVLLTLVPLLVAGAVTMEICVLIGMPLNFANIVALPLLLGVGVAFKIYYVTAWRAGRTNLLQSSLTRAIFFSAMTTATAFGSLWLSSHPGTASMGKLLALSLVTTLAAVLLFQPALMGKPRDVGE
;
A
#
# COMPACT_ATOMS: atom_id res chain seq x y z
N MET A 1 -38.29 15.86 30.37
CA MET A 1 -37.29 16.96 30.50
C MET A 1 -36.62 17.23 29.16
N LEU A 2 -35.98 16.26 28.51
CA LEU A 2 -35.27 16.41 27.22
C LEU A 2 -36.14 17.02 26.12
N THR A 3 -37.38 16.52 25.91
CA THR A 3 -38.32 17.04 24.92
C THR A 3 -38.60 18.52 25.11
N ARG A 4 -38.84 18.95 26.39
CA ARG A 4 -39.08 20.38 26.71
C ARG A 4 -37.87 21.25 26.39
N ILE A 5 -36.64 20.77 26.62
CA ILE A 5 -35.40 21.47 26.31
C ILE A 5 -35.28 21.66 24.80
N VAL A 6 -35.38 20.56 24.00
CA VAL A 6 -35.27 20.62 22.54
C VAL A 6 -36.33 21.56 21.92
N VAL A 7 -37.59 21.42 22.35
CA VAL A 7 -38.70 22.30 21.89
C VAL A 7 -38.42 23.78 22.25
N SER A 8 -37.91 24.06 23.46
CA SER A 8 -37.58 25.41 23.86
C SER A 8 -36.43 26.00 23.02
N ILE A 9 -35.40 25.18 22.70
CA ILE A 9 -34.30 25.58 21.81
C ILE A 9 -34.83 25.90 20.42
N VAL A 10 -35.59 24.99 19.81
CA VAL A 10 -36.18 25.22 18.49
C VAL A 10 -37.06 26.48 18.47
N LYS A 11 -37.90 26.67 19.48
CA LYS A 11 -38.75 27.86 19.58
C LYS A 11 -37.95 29.15 19.70
N ALA A 12 -36.90 29.16 20.50
CA ALA A 12 -36.02 30.32 20.63
C ALA A 12 -35.27 30.61 19.32
N CYS A 13 -34.70 29.56 18.68
CA CYS A 13 -33.96 29.71 17.42
C CYS A 13 -34.87 30.15 16.26
N THR A 14 -36.08 29.61 16.15
CA THR A 14 -37.03 30.03 15.09
C THR A 14 -37.59 31.45 15.32
N ARG A 15 -37.72 31.89 16.60
CA ARG A 15 -38.09 33.25 16.92
C ARG A 15 -37.03 34.27 16.51
N PHE A 16 -35.76 33.92 16.64
CA PHE A 16 -34.59 34.73 16.27
C PHE A 16 -33.84 34.11 15.07
N ALA A 17 -34.57 33.62 14.06
CA ALA A 17 -34.03 32.81 12.98
C ALA A 17 -32.85 33.47 12.26
N ALA A 18 -32.96 34.77 11.88
CA ALA A 18 -31.89 35.50 11.21
C ALA A 18 -30.62 35.60 12.06
N THR A 19 -30.76 35.90 13.36
CA THR A 19 -29.63 35.99 14.29
C THR A 19 -28.95 34.62 14.48
N THR A 20 -29.74 33.55 14.61
CA THR A 20 -29.21 32.16 14.75
C THR A 20 -28.40 31.75 13.51
N VAL A 21 -28.93 31.99 12.30
CA VAL A 21 -28.24 31.67 11.06
C VAL A 21 -26.99 32.53 10.88
N LEU A 22 -27.05 33.84 11.23
CA LEU A 22 -25.88 34.70 11.15
C LEU A 22 -24.76 34.25 12.10
N ILE A 23 -25.09 33.94 13.34
CA ILE A 23 -24.14 33.38 14.30
C ILE A 23 -23.51 32.05 13.77
N ALA A 24 -24.32 31.14 13.28
CA ALA A 24 -23.85 29.88 12.70
C ALA A 24 -22.91 30.10 11.50
N LEU A 25 -23.24 31.09 10.64
CA LEU A 25 -22.41 31.43 9.48
C LEU A 25 -21.06 32.05 9.92
N VAL A 26 -21.06 32.93 10.94
CA VAL A 26 -19.83 33.51 11.52
C VAL A 26 -18.94 32.39 12.09
N PHE A 27 -19.54 31.44 12.84
CA PHE A 27 -18.80 30.26 13.33
C PHE A 27 -18.25 29.40 12.20
N ALA A 28 -19.02 29.15 11.14
CA ALA A 28 -18.56 28.37 9.99
C ALA A 28 -17.41 29.06 9.24
N ILE A 29 -17.49 30.41 9.06
CA ILE A 29 -16.41 31.18 8.43
C ILE A 29 -15.14 31.15 9.32
N ALA A 30 -15.28 31.36 10.62
CA ALA A 30 -14.16 31.31 11.57
C ALA A 30 -13.53 29.89 11.58
N ALA A 31 -14.34 28.84 11.56
CA ALA A 31 -13.93 27.47 11.46
C ALA A 31 -13.20 27.18 10.13
N GLY A 32 -13.73 27.67 9.00
CA GLY A 32 -13.08 27.56 7.70
C GLY A 32 -11.72 28.26 7.65
N PHE A 33 -11.63 29.45 8.25
CA PHE A 33 -10.37 30.18 8.36
C PHE A 33 -9.34 29.47 9.25
N TYR A 34 -9.79 28.90 10.37
CA TYR A 34 -8.93 28.08 11.24
C TYR A 34 -8.43 26.83 10.49
N THR A 35 -9.34 26.12 9.82
CA THR A 35 -9.01 24.96 9.01
C THR A 35 -7.97 25.31 7.94
N ALA A 36 -8.18 26.39 7.18
CA ALA A 36 -7.27 26.78 6.10
C ALA A 36 -5.83 27.10 6.60
N ARG A 37 -5.69 27.51 7.87
CA ARG A 37 -4.38 27.79 8.46
C ARG A 37 -3.70 26.61 9.15
N HIS A 38 -4.47 25.62 9.58
CA HIS A 38 -3.97 24.49 10.38
C HIS A 38 -4.21 23.14 9.71
N PHE A 39 -4.60 23.14 8.40
CA PHE A 39 -4.84 21.93 7.67
C PHE A 39 -3.51 21.23 7.39
N GLU A 40 -3.29 20.14 8.07
CA GLU A 40 -2.10 19.30 7.95
C GLU A 40 -2.54 17.83 7.84
N ILE A 41 -1.91 17.10 6.93
CA ILE A 41 -2.16 15.67 6.75
C ILE A 41 -0.86 14.92 7.07
N ASN A 42 -0.94 14.01 8.03
CA ASN A 42 0.14 13.08 8.32
C ASN A 42 -0.05 11.80 7.51
N THR A 43 0.81 11.58 6.53
CA THR A 43 0.79 10.40 5.65
C THR A 43 1.61 9.22 6.18
N ASP A 44 2.32 9.41 7.31
CA ASP A 44 3.10 8.34 7.93
C ASP A 44 2.18 7.30 8.60
N ILE A 45 2.05 6.14 7.97
CA ILE A 45 1.26 5.01 8.48
C ILE A 45 1.81 4.45 9.80
N ASN A 46 3.07 4.69 10.10
CA ASN A 46 3.71 4.25 11.34
C ASN A 46 3.14 4.98 12.56
N THR A 47 2.55 6.16 12.37
CA THR A 47 1.88 6.93 13.43
C THR A 47 0.48 6.44 13.78
N LEU A 48 -0.09 5.53 12.98
CA LEU A 48 -1.44 4.99 13.20
C LEU A 48 -1.55 4.07 14.42
N ILE A 49 -0.42 3.55 14.92
CA ILE A 49 -0.36 2.69 16.11
C ILE A 49 0.33 3.44 17.23
N SER A 50 -0.15 3.24 18.46
CA SER A 50 0.39 3.89 19.65
C SER A 50 1.90 3.65 19.79
N PRO A 51 2.72 4.72 19.89
CA PRO A 51 4.16 4.59 20.13
C PRO A 51 4.49 4.04 21.53
N GLU A 52 3.51 3.96 22.43
CA GLU A 52 3.70 3.50 23.80
C GLU A 52 3.86 1.97 23.94
N LEU A 53 3.49 1.21 22.90
CA LEU A 53 3.62 -0.24 22.87
C LEU A 53 5.08 -0.64 22.86
N ASP A 54 5.48 -1.63 23.68
CA ASP A 54 6.87 -2.03 23.84
C ASP A 54 7.54 -2.49 22.54
N TRP A 55 6.81 -3.21 21.68
CA TRP A 55 7.32 -3.61 20.38
C TRP A 55 7.48 -2.39 19.46
N ARG A 56 6.59 -1.39 19.54
CA ARG A 56 6.66 -0.20 18.71
C ARG A 56 7.79 0.74 19.16
N LYS A 57 8.03 0.86 20.47
CA LYS A 57 9.20 1.60 21.01
C LYS A 57 10.52 1.05 20.45
N ARG A 58 10.65 -0.28 20.40
CA ARG A 58 11.85 -0.92 19.81
C ARG A 58 11.96 -0.71 18.31
N ASP A 59 10.83 -0.76 17.60
CA ASP A 59 10.75 -0.53 16.16
C ASP A 59 11.20 0.92 15.82
N ILE A 60 10.67 1.91 16.54
CA ILE A 60 11.08 3.32 16.43
C ILE A 60 12.58 3.48 16.76
N GLN A 61 13.05 2.86 17.84
CA GLN A 61 14.47 2.91 18.18
C GLN A 61 15.37 2.35 17.09
N PHE A 62 14.93 1.30 16.41
CA PHE A 62 15.66 0.71 15.28
C PHE A 62 15.66 1.65 14.07
N ASP A 63 14.50 2.18 13.73
CA ASP A 63 14.34 3.08 12.58
C ASP A 63 15.21 4.34 12.77
N ASP A 64 15.19 4.93 13.98
CA ASP A 64 16.04 6.08 14.34
C ASP A 64 17.54 5.75 14.35
N ALA A 65 17.91 4.52 14.82
CA ALA A 65 19.30 4.12 14.93
C ALA A 65 19.96 3.81 13.57
N PHE A 66 19.17 3.30 12.60
CA PHE A 66 19.67 2.83 11.31
C PHE A 66 19.05 3.58 10.10
N ASP A 67 18.33 4.68 10.34
CA ASP A 67 17.78 5.60 9.31
C ASP A 67 16.99 4.91 8.20
N ARG A 68 16.18 3.90 8.55
CA ARG A 68 15.49 3.03 7.58
C ARG A 68 14.23 3.62 6.95
N ASP A 69 13.60 4.58 7.59
CA ASP A 69 12.28 5.09 7.20
C ASP A 69 12.30 6.14 6.10
N ARG A 70 13.48 6.71 5.80
CA ARG A 70 13.62 7.90 4.95
C ARG A 70 14.44 7.63 3.71
N THR A 71 14.24 6.46 3.10
CA THR A 71 15.02 6.07 1.94
C THR A 71 14.18 5.91 0.68
N ILE A 72 14.83 6.14 -0.47
CA ILE A 72 14.35 5.79 -1.80
C ILE A 72 15.30 4.72 -2.33
N LEU A 73 14.76 3.57 -2.71
CA LEU A 73 15.50 2.53 -3.38
C LEU A 73 15.25 2.62 -4.89
N ALA A 74 16.26 3.01 -5.64
CA ALA A 74 16.23 2.94 -7.09
C ALA A 74 16.73 1.58 -7.57
N VAL A 75 15.89 0.91 -8.36
CA VAL A 75 16.17 -0.37 -9.01
C VAL A 75 16.48 -0.08 -10.48
N VAL A 76 17.75 -0.17 -10.83
CA VAL A 76 18.21 -0.01 -12.22
C VAL A 76 18.19 -1.38 -12.87
N GLU A 77 17.47 -1.52 -13.98
CA GLU A 77 17.33 -2.77 -14.73
C GLU A 77 17.73 -2.55 -16.17
N ALA A 78 18.55 -3.44 -16.71
CA ALA A 78 18.95 -3.43 -18.12
C ALA A 78 18.96 -4.87 -18.68
N PRO A 79 19.02 -5.04 -20.01
CA PRO A 79 18.99 -6.37 -20.63
C PRO A 79 20.19 -7.26 -20.25
N THR A 80 21.31 -6.67 -19.86
CA THR A 80 22.52 -7.41 -19.45
C THR A 80 23.13 -6.83 -18.17
N PRO A 81 23.84 -7.63 -17.36
CA PRO A 81 24.50 -7.16 -16.14
C PRO A 81 25.48 -6.02 -16.37
N GLU A 82 26.19 -6.03 -17.50
CA GLU A 82 27.16 -5.01 -17.85
C GLU A 82 26.47 -3.65 -18.14
N LEU A 83 25.37 -3.69 -18.88
CA LEU A 83 24.56 -2.49 -19.14
C LEU A 83 23.92 -1.98 -17.84
N THR A 84 23.48 -2.89 -16.97
CA THR A 84 22.94 -2.53 -15.64
C THR A 84 24.00 -1.82 -14.80
N SER A 85 25.22 -2.39 -14.76
CA SER A 85 26.35 -1.79 -14.02
C SER A 85 26.70 -0.42 -14.56
N SER A 86 26.79 -0.28 -15.90
CA SER A 86 27.08 1.00 -16.56
C SER A 86 26.01 2.06 -16.31
N ALA A 87 24.74 1.68 -16.43
CA ALA A 87 23.61 2.59 -16.20
C ALA A 87 23.55 3.04 -14.73
N SER A 88 23.76 2.09 -13.79
CA SER A 88 23.79 2.38 -12.35
C SER A 88 24.94 3.34 -11.99
N ALA A 89 26.13 3.08 -12.52
CA ALA A 89 27.29 3.96 -12.30
C ALA A 89 27.05 5.37 -12.88
N ALA A 90 26.48 5.47 -14.08
CA ALA A 90 26.17 6.75 -14.71
C ALA A 90 25.13 7.54 -13.89
N LEU A 91 24.08 6.88 -13.37
CA LEU A 91 23.07 7.51 -12.52
C LEU A 91 23.68 7.99 -11.20
N HIS A 92 24.47 7.15 -10.54
CA HIS A 92 25.18 7.52 -9.32
C HIS A 92 26.08 8.73 -9.55
N GLN A 93 26.91 8.71 -10.59
CA GLN A 93 27.82 9.81 -10.92
C GLN A 93 27.06 11.12 -11.22
N LYS A 94 25.95 11.04 -11.95
CA LYS A 94 25.12 12.20 -12.30
C LYS A 94 24.54 12.89 -11.07
N LEU A 95 24.15 12.10 -10.05
CA LEU A 95 23.49 12.60 -8.84
C LEU A 95 24.43 12.80 -7.65
N ALA A 96 25.66 12.28 -7.67
CA ALA A 96 26.61 12.33 -6.54
C ALA A 96 26.90 13.75 -6.00
N GLY A 97 26.72 14.78 -6.83
CA GLY A 97 26.88 16.19 -6.41
C GLY A 97 25.60 16.91 -6.03
N ASP A 98 24.46 16.24 -6.04
CA ASP A 98 23.15 16.85 -5.79
C ASP A 98 22.84 16.89 -4.30
N THR A 99 23.45 17.82 -3.58
CA THR A 99 23.21 18.05 -2.16
C THR A 99 21.92 18.83 -1.86
N LYS A 100 21.21 19.29 -2.89
CA LYS A 100 19.90 19.94 -2.74
C LYS A 100 18.80 18.93 -2.44
N HIS A 101 18.84 17.76 -3.08
CA HIS A 101 17.79 16.77 -3.00
C HIS A 101 18.15 15.55 -2.13
N PHE A 102 19.47 15.30 -1.92
CA PHE A 102 19.93 14.09 -1.23
C PHE A 102 20.96 14.40 -0.14
N GLU A 103 20.80 13.73 1.02
CA GLU A 103 21.79 13.70 2.11
C GLU A 103 22.92 12.71 1.78
N SER A 104 22.58 11.54 1.25
CA SER A 104 23.53 10.51 0.79
C SER A 104 22.96 9.70 -0.36
N ILE A 105 23.88 9.11 -1.15
CA ILE A 105 23.58 8.24 -2.30
C ILE A 105 24.54 7.06 -2.25
N GLU A 106 24.01 5.86 -2.03
CA GLU A 106 24.82 4.66 -1.79
C GLU A 106 24.43 3.51 -2.74
N PRO A 107 25.35 3.06 -3.61
CA PRO A 107 25.12 1.86 -4.42
C PRO A 107 25.20 0.61 -3.52
N LEU A 108 24.11 -0.14 -3.45
CA LEU A 108 24.01 -1.32 -2.58
C LEU A 108 24.61 -2.57 -3.26
N GLY A 109 25.45 -3.29 -2.55
CA GLY A 109 26.07 -4.53 -3.06
C GLY A 109 27.03 -4.32 -4.23
N SER A 110 27.35 -3.09 -4.58
CA SER A 110 28.33 -2.69 -5.58
C SER A 110 29.28 -1.65 -4.99
N GLY A 111 30.23 -1.19 -5.79
CA GLY A 111 31.24 -0.24 -5.36
C GLY A 111 32.59 -0.90 -5.09
N GLU A 112 33.61 -0.07 -4.90
CA GLU A 112 35.02 -0.47 -4.92
C GLU A 112 35.36 -1.62 -3.96
N PHE A 113 34.74 -1.65 -2.79
CA PHE A 113 34.97 -2.71 -1.80
C PHE A 113 34.51 -4.09 -2.32
N PHE A 114 33.28 -4.20 -2.83
CA PHE A 114 32.75 -5.46 -3.35
C PHE A 114 33.35 -5.84 -4.69
N GLU A 115 33.67 -4.89 -5.53
CA GLU A 115 34.37 -5.12 -6.80
C GLU A 115 35.76 -5.75 -6.58
N LYS A 116 36.50 -5.26 -5.58
CA LYS A 116 37.82 -5.80 -5.23
C LYS A 116 37.77 -7.10 -4.45
N ASN A 117 36.83 -7.22 -3.50
CA ASN A 117 36.85 -8.32 -2.55
C ASN A 117 35.74 -9.36 -2.79
N GLY A 118 34.93 -9.21 -3.83
CA GLY A 118 33.77 -10.08 -4.12
C GLY A 118 34.11 -11.56 -4.22
N LEU A 119 35.26 -11.91 -4.78
CA LEU A 119 35.73 -13.29 -4.87
C LEU A 119 35.96 -13.95 -3.50
N LEU A 120 36.29 -13.17 -2.46
CA LEU A 120 36.52 -13.70 -1.12
C LEU A 120 35.22 -14.21 -0.47
N PHE A 121 34.05 -13.76 -0.93
CA PHE A 121 32.74 -14.21 -0.42
C PHE A 121 32.27 -15.52 -1.05
N LEU A 122 32.95 -16.01 -2.10
CA LEU A 122 32.66 -17.30 -2.71
C LEU A 122 33.31 -18.44 -1.92
N PRO A 123 32.80 -19.67 -1.98
CA PRO A 123 33.51 -20.86 -1.49
C PRO A 123 34.88 -21.01 -2.19
N ALA A 124 35.90 -21.51 -1.48
CA ALA A 124 37.24 -21.67 -2.05
C ALA A 124 37.27 -22.49 -3.35
N ALA A 125 36.44 -23.53 -3.46
CA ALA A 125 36.29 -24.34 -4.67
C ALA A 125 35.78 -23.51 -5.88
N ASP A 126 34.88 -22.55 -5.63
CA ASP A 126 34.34 -21.70 -6.68
C ASP A 126 35.38 -20.62 -7.08
N VAL A 127 36.17 -20.12 -6.14
CA VAL A 127 37.30 -19.23 -6.46
C VAL A 127 38.36 -19.98 -7.29
N ALA A 128 38.68 -21.22 -6.95
CA ALA A 128 39.61 -22.04 -7.74
C ALA A 128 39.09 -22.30 -9.15
N ARG A 129 37.81 -22.62 -9.29
CA ARG A 129 37.17 -22.81 -10.60
C ARG A 129 37.20 -21.53 -11.41
N PHE A 130 36.81 -20.38 -10.82
CA PHE A 130 36.80 -19.07 -11.46
C PHE A 130 38.21 -18.72 -11.97
N THR A 131 39.24 -18.79 -11.12
CA THR A 131 40.61 -18.47 -11.52
C THR A 131 41.10 -19.39 -12.62
N SER A 132 40.89 -20.72 -12.56
CA SER A 132 41.33 -21.67 -13.59
C SER A 132 40.65 -21.48 -14.94
N GLN A 133 39.35 -21.12 -14.93
CA GLN A 133 38.62 -20.81 -16.18
C GLN A 133 39.20 -19.58 -16.87
N PHE A 134 39.45 -18.50 -16.10
CA PHE A 134 40.01 -17.27 -16.67
C PHE A 134 41.49 -17.44 -17.02
N GLU A 135 42.29 -18.19 -16.28
CA GLU A 135 43.66 -18.53 -16.66
C GLU A 135 43.70 -19.26 -18.02
N SER A 136 42.78 -20.21 -18.24
CA SER A 136 42.66 -20.91 -19.52
C SER A 136 42.23 -19.98 -20.66
N ALA A 137 41.50 -18.91 -20.35
CA ALA A 137 41.05 -17.89 -21.31
C ALA A 137 42.06 -16.72 -21.48
N ALA A 138 43.19 -16.69 -20.75
CA ALA A 138 44.15 -15.60 -20.77
C ALA A 138 44.60 -15.17 -22.17
N PRO A 139 44.89 -16.09 -23.13
CA PRO A 139 45.26 -15.66 -24.51
C PRO A 139 44.10 -14.93 -25.24
N LEU A 140 42.85 -15.29 -24.97
CA LEU A 140 41.68 -14.63 -25.54
C LEU A 140 41.49 -13.26 -24.90
N ILE A 141 41.70 -13.17 -23.58
CA ILE A 141 41.61 -11.91 -22.80
C ILE A 141 42.65 -10.93 -23.28
N GLU A 142 43.92 -11.36 -23.53
CA GLU A 142 44.99 -10.53 -24.01
C GLU A 142 44.66 -9.90 -25.37
N ILE A 143 44.14 -10.70 -26.30
CA ILE A 143 43.73 -10.21 -27.62
C ILE A 143 42.63 -9.16 -27.48
N LEU A 144 41.59 -9.46 -26.65
CA LEU A 144 40.44 -8.56 -26.47
C LEU A 144 40.80 -7.29 -25.69
N ALA A 145 41.76 -7.37 -24.77
CA ALA A 145 42.27 -6.21 -24.03
C ALA A 145 43.18 -5.34 -24.88
N GLY A 146 44.02 -5.95 -25.76
CA GLY A 146 44.92 -5.28 -26.66
C GLY A 146 44.25 -4.64 -27.89
N ASP A 147 43.17 -5.30 -28.37
CA ASP A 147 42.36 -4.77 -29.50
C ASP A 147 40.87 -4.87 -29.21
N PRO A 148 40.27 -3.91 -28.47
CA PRO A 148 38.84 -3.89 -28.19
C PRO A 148 38.06 -3.39 -29.42
N SER A 149 38.05 -4.18 -30.49
CA SER A 149 37.38 -3.90 -31.76
C SER A 149 36.79 -5.18 -32.40
N ILE A 150 36.16 -5.04 -33.57
CA ILE A 150 35.70 -6.21 -34.35
C ILE A 150 36.92 -7.06 -34.74
N ARG A 151 38.06 -6.44 -35.12
CA ARG A 151 39.29 -7.15 -35.46
C ARG A 151 39.78 -8.00 -34.26
N GLY A 152 39.82 -7.45 -33.05
CA GLY A 152 40.20 -8.20 -31.86
C GLY A 152 39.20 -9.29 -31.51
N LEU A 153 37.90 -9.06 -31.66
CA LEU A 153 36.86 -10.09 -31.45
C LEU A 153 37.04 -11.27 -32.42
N THR A 154 37.29 -10.99 -33.70
CA THR A 154 37.55 -12.04 -34.71
C THR A 154 38.88 -12.74 -34.43
N GLY A 155 39.90 -12.06 -33.97
CA GLY A 155 41.19 -12.62 -33.57
C GLY A 155 41.03 -13.60 -32.36
N ALA A 156 40.22 -13.24 -31.41
CA ALA A 156 39.86 -14.14 -30.28
C ALA A 156 39.10 -15.40 -30.78
N LEU A 157 38.16 -15.24 -31.73
CA LEU A 157 37.47 -16.39 -32.36
C LEU A 157 38.43 -17.28 -33.10
N GLU A 158 39.38 -16.73 -33.89
CA GLU A 158 40.40 -17.49 -34.59
C GLU A 158 41.29 -18.32 -33.63
N THR A 159 41.69 -17.69 -32.53
CA THR A 159 42.46 -18.37 -31.48
C THR A 159 41.66 -19.53 -30.87
N GLY A 160 40.36 -19.32 -30.59
CA GLY A 160 39.44 -20.39 -30.13
C GLY A 160 39.29 -21.53 -31.16
N LEU A 161 39.16 -21.18 -32.45
CA LEU A 161 39.11 -22.16 -33.55
C LEU A 161 40.40 -22.95 -33.69
N ALA A 162 41.56 -22.32 -33.49
CA ALA A 162 42.86 -23.01 -33.44
C ALA A 162 42.95 -24.00 -32.27
N GLY A 163 42.37 -23.66 -31.12
CA GLY A 163 42.22 -24.58 -29.97
C GLY A 163 41.38 -25.83 -30.32
N ILE A 164 40.28 -25.63 -31.07
CA ILE A 164 39.45 -26.75 -31.54
C ILE A 164 40.23 -27.65 -32.49
N LYS A 165 40.95 -27.06 -33.46
CA LYS A 165 41.81 -27.83 -34.40
C LYS A 165 42.90 -28.66 -33.71
N ARG A 166 43.41 -28.17 -32.56
CA ARG A 166 44.40 -28.87 -31.73
C ARG A 166 43.79 -29.90 -30.79
N GLY A 167 42.46 -30.04 -30.79
CA GLY A 167 41.73 -30.99 -29.91
C GLY A 167 41.66 -30.56 -28.42
N GLN A 168 42.01 -29.29 -28.10
CA GLN A 168 41.95 -28.72 -26.76
C GLN A 168 40.52 -28.48 -26.30
N VAL A 169 39.66 -28.13 -27.25
CA VAL A 169 38.22 -27.87 -27.04
C VAL A 169 37.41 -28.67 -28.04
N LYS A 170 36.32 -29.31 -27.61
CA LYS A 170 35.38 -29.98 -28.50
C LYS A 170 34.50 -28.96 -29.22
N LEU A 171 34.30 -29.10 -30.54
CA LEU A 171 33.47 -28.18 -31.32
C LEU A 171 32.04 -28.10 -30.80
N ASP A 172 31.44 -29.20 -30.33
CA ASP A 172 30.09 -29.19 -29.77
C ASP A 172 29.99 -28.36 -28.46
N GLY A 173 31.07 -28.23 -27.69
CA GLY A 173 31.13 -27.37 -26.51
C GLY A 173 31.06 -25.89 -26.83
N THR A 174 31.33 -25.48 -28.08
CA THR A 174 31.25 -24.09 -28.52
C THR A 174 29.90 -23.68 -29.09
N ALA A 175 28.92 -24.59 -29.13
CA ALA A 175 27.61 -24.33 -29.72
C ALA A 175 26.91 -23.12 -29.10
N ARG A 176 26.92 -23.01 -27.76
CA ARG A 176 26.30 -21.90 -27.03
C ARG A 176 27.00 -20.55 -27.29
N PRO A 177 28.33 -20.42 -27.11
CA PRO A 177 29.06 -19.20 -27.47
C PRO A 177 28.79 -18.72 -28.89
N PHE A 178 28.92 -19.61 -29.87
CA PHE A 178 28.73 -19.25 -31.28
C PHE A 178 27.29 -18.81 -31.57
N ASN A 179 26.30 -19.45 -30.97
CA ASN A 179 24.89 -19.03 -31.10
C ASN A 179 24.62 -17.66 -30.47
N LEU A 180 25.18 -17.36 -29.29
CA LEU A 180 25.02 -16.05 -28.65
C LEU A 180 25.62 -14.91 -29.52
N ILE A 181 26.81 -15.12 -30.05
CA ILE A 181 27.48 -14.14 -30.93
C ILE A 181 26.64 -13.99 -32.21
N ALA A 182 26.25 -15.11 -32.85
CA ALA A 182 25.47 -15.07 -34.09
C ALA A 182 24.14 -14.32 -33.87
N GLN A 183 23.42 -14.65 -32.79
CA GLN A 183 22.14 -14.01 -32.45
C GLN A 183 22.29 -12.50 -32.26
N THR A 184 23.37 -12.06 -31.62
CA THR A 184 23.65 -10.63 -31.40
C THR A 184 23.91 -9.93 -32.76
N VAL A 185 24.76 -10.52 -33.60
CA VAL A 185 25.03 -9.98 -34.93
C VAL A 185 23.78 -9.94 -35.80
N GLU A 186 23.00 -11.02 -35.83
CA GLU A 186 21.72 -11.07 -36.54
C GLU A 186 20.73 -10.01 -36.01
N GLY A 187 20.68 -9.77 -34.68
CA GLY A 187 19.87 -8.71 -34.07
C GLY A 187 20.23 -7.31 -34.56
N VAL A 188 21.54 -6.99 -34.68
CA VAL A 188 21.99 -5.72 -35.21
C VAL A 188 21.65 -5.59 -36.70
N LEU A 189 21.89 -6.63 -37.48
CA LEU A 189 21.63 -6.66 -38.94
C LEU A 189 20.15 -6.46 -39.27
N ASN A 190 19.25 -6.99 -38.41
CA ASN A 190 17.80 -6.87 -38.55
C ASN A 190 17.26 -5.54 -37.98
N LYS A 191 18.15 -4.57 -37.69
CA LYS A 191 17.82 -3.26 -37.10
C LYS A 191 17.04 -3.35 -35.77
N GLY A 192 17.17 -4.48 -35.08
CA GLY A 192 16.63 -4.67 -33.74
C GLY A 192 17.50 -4.02 -32.63
N THR A 193 16.99 -4.07 -31.40
CA THR A 193 17.78 -3.81 -30.20
C THR A 193 18.59 -5.07 -29.90
N ALA A 194 19.87 -5.07 -30.22
CA ALA A 194 20.78 -6.16 -29.92
C ALA A 194 21.61 -5.80 -28.67
N THR A 195 21.75 -6.73 -27.76
CA THR A 195 22.63 -6.63 -26.58
C THR A 195 23.47 -7.89 -26.47
N PHE A 196 24.65 -7.76 -25.89
CA PHE A 196 25.55 -8.88 -25.66
C PHE A 196 26.06 -8.86 -24.21
N SER A 197 26.13 -10.02 -23.57
CA SER A 197 26.68 -10.17 -22.23
C SER A 197 27.85 -11.14 -22.25
N TRP A 198 29.02 -10.64 -21.88
CA TRP A 198 30.21 -11.47 -21.67
C TRP A 198 30.06 -12.36 -20.43
N ARG A 199 29.35 -11.87 -19.42
CA ARG A 199 29.02 -12.65 -18.23
C ARG A 199 28.12 -13.85 -18.55
N GLU A 200 27.14 -13.67 -19.44
CA GLU A 200 26.29 -14.76 -19.90
C GLU A 200 27.09 -15.78 -20.74
N LEU A 201 28.06 -15.31 -21.51
CA LEU A 201 28.94 -16.18 -22.28
C LEU A 201 29.76 -17.12 -21.40
N THR A 202 30.24 -16.63 -20.26
CA THR A 202 31.11 -17.36 -19.31
C THR A 202 30.34 -18.12 -18.24
N SER A 203 29.04 -17.84 -18.06
CA SER A 203 28.22 -18.48 -17.05
C SER A 203 27.71 -19.85 -17.52
N GLU A 204 27.79 -20.86 -16.64
CA GLU A 204 27.21 -22.18 -16.90
C GLU A 204 25.67 -22.17 -16.79
N LYS A 205 25.11 -21.24 -16.01
CA LYS A 205 23.66 -21.09 -15.77
C LYS A 205 23.12 -19.88 -16.53
N PRO A 206 21.85 -19.93 -16.96
CA PRO A 206 21.19 -18.75 -17.49
C PRO A 206 21.19 -17.61 -16.47
N LEU A 207 21.32 -16.36 -16.94
CA LEU A 207 21.19 -15.18 -16.10
C LEU A 207 19.76 -15.08 -15.55
N THR A 208 19.67 -14.76 -14.27
CA THR A 208 18.41 -14.48 -13.56
C THR A 208 18.06 -13.00 -13.66
N ASP A 209 16.83 -12.63 -13.25
CA ASP A 209 16.44 -11.23 -13.17
C ASP A 209 17.28 -10.46 -12.15
N SER A 210 17.72 -11.12 -11.06
CA SER A 210 18.64 -10.53 -10.08
C SER A 210 19.99 -10.14 -10.66
N ASP A 211 20.53 -10.90 -11.63
CA ASP A 211 21.79 -10.58 -12.29
C ASP A 211 21.71 -9.31 -13.15
N ARG A 212 20.49 -8.91 -13.54
CA ARG A 212 20.19 -7.76 -14.39
C ARG A 212 19.70 -6.53 -13.60
N ARG A 213 19.84 -6.55 -12.26
CA ARG A 213 19.43 -5.49 -11.35
C ARG A 213 20.61 -4.91 -10.61
N ALA A 214 20.60 -3.60 -10.46
CA ALA A 214 21.48 -2.88 -9.55
C ALA A 214 20.63 -1.98 -8.65
N PHE A 215 21.07 -1.78 -7.42
CA PHE A 215 20.36 -1.05 -6.40
C PHE A 215 21.15 0.17 -5.97
N ILE A 216 20.48 1.32 -5.93
CA ILE A 216 21.05 2.55 -5.35
C ILE A 216 20.08 3.04 -4.30
N GLU A 217 20.55 3.17 -3.08
CA GLU A 217 19.81 3.77 -1.98
C GLU A 217 20.08 5.28 -1.93
N PHE A 218 19.02 6.06 -1.93
CA PHE A 218 19.05 7.50 -1.79
C PHE A 218 18.43 7.90 -0.48
N LYS A 219 19.08 8.76 0.28
CA LYS A 219 18.51 9.41 1.45
C LYS A 219 18.09 10.83 1.07
N PRO A 220 16.79 11.05 0.79
CA PRO A 220 16.30 12.34 0.34
C PRO A 220 16.20 13.36 1.45
N ILE A 221 16.32 14.65 1.08
CA ILE A 221 15.89 15.77 1.92
C ILE A 221 14.39 15.92 1.73
N LEU A 222 13.61 15.74 2.82
CA LEU A 222 12.15 15.72 2.78
C LEU A 222 11.57 17.09 3.11
N ASP A 223 10.63 17.58 2.31
CA ASP A 223 9.81 18.76 2.63
C ASP A 223 8.48 18.33 3.25
N PHE A 224 8.43 18.30 4.55
CA PHE A 224 7.21 17.93 5.29
C PHE A 224 6.05 18.95 5.19
N ASN A 225 6.26 20.12 4.55
CA ASN A 225 5.18 21.05 4.25
C ASN A 225 4.47 20.71 2.93
N ALA A 226 5.07 19.84 2.11
CA ALA A 226 4.46 19.38 0.88
C ALA A 226 3.56 18.16 1.13
N LEU A 227 2.52 18.00 0.30
CA LEU A 227 1.64 16.82 0.35
C LEU A 227 2.38 15.52 -0.01
N GLU A 228 3.46 15.62 -0.78
CA GLU A 228 4.34 14.54 -1.19
C GLU A 228 5.80 14.92 -0.82
N PRO A 229 6.24 14.69 0.45
CA PRO A 229 7.50 15.20 0.96
C PRO A 229 8.75 14.82 0.17
N GLY A 230 8.76 13.65 -0.46
CA GLY A 230 9.90 13.14 -1.25
C GLY A 230 9.77 13.35 -2.76
N LYS A 231 8.80 14.13 -3.24
CA LYS A 231 8.53 14.30 -4.67
C LYS A 231 9.70 14.90 -5.43
N GLU A 232 10.31 15.98 -4.91
CA GLU A 232 11.45 16.63 -5.58
C GLU A 232 12.60 15.66 -5.78
N ALA A 233 12.89 14.82 -4.78
CA ALA A 233 13.94 13.81 -4.87
C ALA A 233 13.61 12.69 -5.88
N THR A 234 12.37 12.18 -5.89
CA THR A 234 11.95 11.15 -6.87
C THR A 234 11.97 11.69 -8.29
N ASP A 235 11.53 12.94 -8.48
CA ASP A 235 11.56 13.61 -9.79
C ASP A 235 13.00 13.87 -10.25
N ALA A 236 13.91 14.24 -9.35
CA ALA A 236 15.32 14.41 -9.66
C ALA A 236 15.97 13.11 -10.17
N ILE A 237 15.66 11.96 -9.55
CA ILE A 237 16.16 10.66 -10.03
C ILE A 237 15.61 10.33 -11.42
N ARG A 238 14.31 10.51 -11.64
CA ARG A 238 13.67 10.27 -12.94
C ARG A 238 14.20 11.19 -14.03
N GLN A 239 14.41 12.46 -13.69
CA GLN A 239 14.99 13.44 -14.61
C GLN A 239 16.43 13.07 -14.97
N ALA A 240 17.26 12.68 -14.00
CA ALA A 240 18.64 12.23 -14.26
C ALA A 240 18.67 11.01 -15.18
N ALA A 241 17.79 10.03 -14.99
CA ALA A 241 17.68 8.86 -15.88
C ALA A 241 17.24 9.25 -17.30
N SER A 242 16.32 10.22 -17.40
CA SER A 242 15.90 10.78 -18.70
C SER A 242 17.03 11.53 -19.41
N ASP A 243 17.75 12.40 -18.69
CA ASP A 243 18.91 13.15 -19.23
C ASP A 243 20.01 12.23 -19.74
N LEU A 244 20.21 11.09 -19.07
CA LEU A 244 21.16 10.04 -19.46
C LEU A 244 20.63 9.13 -20.58
N ASN A 245 19.45 9.38 -21.11
CA ASN A 245 18.80 8.58 -22.16
C ASN A 245 18.79 7.07 -21.85
N PHE A 246 18.43 6.67 -20.61
CA PHE A 246 18.51 5.28 -20.13
C PHE A 246 17.93 4.26 -21.10
N ALA A 247 16.72 4.51 -21.62
CA ALA A 247 16.06 3.59 -22.53
C ALA A 247 16.80 3.44 -23.87
N ARG A 248 17.40 4.54 -24.41
CA ARG A 248 18.04 4.53 -25.72
C ARG A 248 19.47 4.01 -25.66
N ASP A 249 20.26 4.49 -24.68
CA ASP A 249 21.72 4.28 -24.67
C ASP A 249 22.11 3.00 -23.89
N TYR A 250 21.30 2.60 -22.90
CA TYR A 250 21.54 1.40 -22.08
C TYR A 250 20.45 0.33 -22.25
N GLY A 251 19.32 0.64 -22.92
CA GLY A 251 18.13 -0.23 -22.87
C GLY A 251 17.59 -0.39 -21.44
N ALA A 252 17.98 0.52 -20.54
CA ALA A 252 17.74 0.45 -19.12
C ALA A 252 16.47 1.20 -18.72
N ARG A 253 15.95 0.83 -17.56
CA ARG A 253 14.92 1.58 -16.85
C ARG A 253 15.27 1.70 -15.37
N VAL A 254 14.81 2.77 -14.74
CA VAL A 254 14.87 2.93 -13.29
C VAL A 254 13.46 2.83 -12.74
N ARG A 255 13.29 2.03 -11.70
CA ARG A 255 12.05 1.92 -10.91
C ARG A 255 12.35 2.32 -9.48
N LEU A 256 11.44 3.07 -8.87
CA LEU A 256 11.62 3.58 -7.51
C LEU A 256 10.72 2.80 -6.55
N THR A 257 11.27 2.47 -5.37
CA THR A 257 10.53 1.89 -4.25
C THR A 257 11.17 2.34 -2.93
N GLY A 258 10.71 1.77 -1.83
CA GLY A 258 11.15 2.17 -0.49
C GLY A 258 10.13 3.03 0.24
N PRO A 259 10.36 3.36 1.51
CA PRO A 259 9.39 4.06 2.36
C PRO A 259 8.87 5.36 1.73
N VAL A 260 9.76 6.20 1.19
CA VAL A 260 9.39 7.53 0.67
C VAL A 260 8.56 7.45 -0.62
N PRO A 261 8.94 6.74 -1.69
CA PRO A 261 8.10 6.62 -2.88
C PRO A 261 6.75 5.95 -2.59
N ILE A 262 6.74 4.94 -1.70
CA ILE A 262 5.51 4.25 -1.32
C ILE A 262 4.54 5.21 -0.62
N ALA A 263 5.01 6.03 0.32
CA ALA A 263 4.17 7.00 1.03
C ALA A 263 3.63 8.09 0.08
N ASN A 264 4.45 8.62 -0.83
CA ASN A 264 4.05 9.62 -1.81
C ASN A 264 2.96 9.07 -2.76
N GLU A 265 3.17 7.89 -3.33
CA GLU A 265 2.22 7.28 -4.28
C GLU A 265 0.95 6.78 -3.59
N GLU A 266 1.02 6.38 -2.32
CA GLU A 266 -0.16 6.05 -1.52
C GLU A 266 -1.06 7.27 -1.36
N PHE A 267 -0.49 8.42 -1.01
CA PHE A 267 -1.25 9.68 -0.93
C PHE A 267 -1.84 10.06 -2.29
N ALA A 268 -1.04 10.02 -3.35
CA ALA A 268 -1.51 10.31 -4.71
C ALA A 268 -2.68 9.39 -5.11
N THR A 269 -2.62 8.10 -4.77
CA THR A 269 -3.69 7.12 -5.04
C THR A 269 -4.98 7.42 -4.27
N VAL A 270 -4.87 7.89 -3.02
CA VAL A 270 -6.04 8.30 -2.22
C VAL A 270 -6.65 9.59 -2.79
N ALA A 271 -5.81 10.53 -3.22
CA ALA A 271 -6.24 11.80 -3.80
C ALA A 271 -6.82 11.63 -5.22
N ASP A 272 -6.35 10.60 -5.95
CA ASP A 272 -6.80 10.34 -7.32
C ASP A 272 -8.30 10.03 -7.38
N GLY A 273 -8.99 10.76 -8.22
CA GLY A 273 -10.44 10.64 -8.36
C GLY A 273 -11.26 11.15 -7.18
N ALA A 274 -10.66 11.59 -6.05
CA ALA A 274 -11.39 12.05 -4.87
C ALA A 274 -12.34 13.22 -5.19
N VAL A 275 -11.91 14.15 -6.01
CA VAL A 275 -12.74 15.30 -6.44
C VAL A 275 -13.93 14.83 -7.29
N VAL A 276 -13.69 13.97 -8.28
CA VAL A 276 -14.74 13.45 -9.18
C VAL A 276 -15.74 12.60 -8.39
N ASN A 277 -15.24 11.70 -7.54
CA ASN A 277 -16.07 10.86 -6.68
C ASN A 277 -16.84 11.70 -5.65
N GLY A 278 -16.22 12.73 -5.09
CA GLY A 278 -16.85 13.68 -4.16
C GLY A 278 -17.99 14.45 -4.82
N ILE A 279 -17.77 15.04 -5.98
CA ILE A 279 -18.82 15.73 -6.75
C ILE A 279 -19.96 14.76 -7.13
N GLY A 280 -19.61 13.58 -7.64
CA GLY A 280 -20.59 12.53 -7.96
C GLY A 280 -21.44 12.15 -6.74
N THR A 281 -20.81 11.94 -5.59
CA THR A 281 -21.51 11.65 -4.32
C THR A 281 -22.46 12.75 -3.93
N VAL A 282 -22.03 14.01 -3.98
CA VAL A 282 -22.88 15.17 -3.66
C VAL A 282 -24.09 15.23 -4.59
N LEU A 283 -23.91 15.02 -5.90
CA LEU A 283 -25.00 15.02 -6.87
C LEU A 283 -26.01 13.89 -6.60
N VAL A 284 -25.54 12.68 -6.29
CA VAL A 284 -26.42 11.54 -5.96
C VAL A 284 -27.14 11.80 -4.64
N VAL A 285 -26.47 12.32 -3.63
CA VAL A 285 -27.10 12.72 -2.35
C VAL A 285 -28.16 13.80 -2.55
N LEU A 286 -27.88 14.82 -3.37
CA LEU A 286 -28.88 15.84 -3.73
C LEU A 286 -30.09 15.24 -4.46
N PHE A 287 -29.87 14.29 -5.36
CA PHE A 287 -30.97 13.58 -6.02
C PHE A 287 -31.80 12.76 -5.02
N ILE A 288 -31.16 12.03 -4.09
CA ILE A 288 -31.87 11.28 -3.05
C ILE A 288 -32.65 12.24 -2.13
N LEU A 289 -32.04 13.38 -1.76
CA LEU A 289 -32.72 14.43 -0.99
C LEU A 289 -33.93 15.00 -1.74
N TRP A 290 -33.83 15.15 -3.07
CA TRP A 290 -34.95 15.57 -3.89
C TRP A 290 -36.09 14.54 -3.85
N MET A 291 -35.78 13.25 -3.98
CA MET A 291 -36.79 12.19 -3.84
C MET A 291 -37.39 12.11 -2.41
N ALA A 292 -36.61 12.43 -1.39
CA ALA A 292 -37.07 12.40 0.01
C ALA A 292 -37.96 13.58 0.34
N LEU A 293 -37.58 14.79 -0.11
CA LEU A 293 -38.12 16.05 0.40
C LEU A 293 -38.97 16.85 -0.59
N HIS A 294 -38.83 16.60 -1.90
CA HIS A 294 -39.60 17.27 -3.00
C HIS A 294 -39.66 18.80 -2.90
N SER A 295 -38.75 19.45 -2.19
CA SER A 295 -38.72 20.90 -1.98
C SER A 295 -37.30 21.43 -1.99
N VAL A 296 -36.99 22.25 -3.01
CA VAL A 296 -35.65 22.88 -3.13
C VAL A 296 -35.30 23.70 -1.89
N LYS A 297 -36.28 24.42 -1.29
CA LYS A 297 -36.05 25.21 -0.08
C LYS A 297 -35.63 24.34 1.12
N ILE A 298 -36.25 23.17 1.31
CA ILE A 298 -35.90 22.25 2.40
C ILE A 298 -34.55 21.61 2.10
N ILE A 299 -34.27 21.23 0.86
CA ILE A 299 -32.97 20.66 0.47
C ILE A 299 -31.85 21.67 0.69
N SER A 300 -32.06 22.95 0.29
CA SER A 300 -31.07 23.99 0.53
C SER A 300 -30.81 24.24 2.03
N ALA A 301 -31.87 24.16 2.86
CA ALA A 301 -31.72 24.27 4.30
C ALA A 301 -30.90 23.09 4.90
N VAL A 302 -31.20 21.87 4.48
CA VAL A 302 -30.46 20.66 4.93
C VAL A 302 -29.01 20.74 4.47
N PHE A 303 -28.77 21.15 3.22
CA PHE A 303 -27.42 21.24 2.66
C PHE A 303 -26.58 22.34 3.31
N ALA A 304 -27.17 23.54 3.56
CA ALA A 304 -26.52 24.60 4.29
C ALA A 304 -26.18 24.20 5.73
N ASN A 305 -27.12 23.52 6.41
CA ASN A 305 -26.90 22.97 7.73
C ASN A 305 -25.74 21.94 7.76
N LEU A 306 -25.66 21.07 6.74
CA LEU A 306 -24.58 20.10 6.58
C LEU A 306 -23.21 20.79 6.42
N PHE A 307 -23.13 21.82 5.55
CA PHE A 307 -21.88 22.56 5.35
C PHE A 307 -21.41 23.29 6.61
N ILE A 308 -22.31 23.94 7.33
CA ILE A 308 -22.00 24.61 8.60
C ILE A 308 -21.47 23.57 9.61
N GLY A 309 -22.17 22.44 9.74
CA GLY A 309 -21.76 21.37 10.64
C GLY A 309 -20.41 20.76 10.27
N LEU A 310 -20.17 20.51 8.98
CA LEU A 310 -18.89 19.97 8.50
C LEU A 310 -17.74 20.95 8.74
N SER A 311 -17.91 22.23 8.45
CA SER A 311 -16.88 23.25 8.69
C SER A 311 -16.49 23.35 10.15
N VAL A 312 -17.47 23.36 11.05
CA VAL A 312 -17.24 23.40 12.50
C VAL A 312 -16.56 22.10 12.98
N THR A 313 -17.03 20.94 12.48
CA THR A 313 -16.45 19.64 12.85
C THR A 313 -15.00 19.51 12.40
N THR A 314 -14.66 19.96 11.20
CA THR A 314 -13.30 19.95 10.69
C THR A 314 -12.37 20.81 11.55
N ALA A 315 -12.78 22.03 11.90
CA ALA A 315 -11.98 22.91 12.73
C ALA A 315 -11.78 22.36 14.16
N VAL A 316 -12.87 21.87 14.78
CA VAL A 316 -12.79 21.24 16.10
C VAL A 316 -11.95 19.97 16.06
N GLY A 317 -12.09 19.15 15.01
CA GLY A 317 -11.28 17.97 14.80
C GLY A 317 -9.79 18.27 14.73
N LEU A 318 -9.39 19.22 13.87
CA LEU A 318 -8.00 19.67 13.78
C LEU A 318 -7.47 20.26 15.10
N TRP A 319 -8.30 21.02 15.81
CA TRP A 319 -7.93 21.53 17.13
C TRP A 319 -7.66 20.41 18.15
N MET A 320 -8.41 19.30 18.08
CA MET A 320 -8.30 18.18 19.02
C MET A 320 -7.13 17.25 18.71
N VAL A 321 -6.85 16.97 17.42
CA VAL A 321 -5.86 15.96 17.00
C VAL A 321 -4.57 16.57 16.41
N GLY A 322 -4.58 17.86 16.07
CA GLY A 322 -3.46 18.58 15.48
C GLY A 322 -3.35 18.39 13.97
N SER A 323 -3.15 17.19 13.48
CA SER A 323 -3.10 16.84 12.04
C SER A 323 -4.04 15.69 11.72
N LEU A 324 -4.50 15.61 10.48
CA LEU A 324 -5.32 14.47 10.01
C LEU A 324 -4.42 13.35 9.50
N ASN A 325 -4.77 12.10 9.82
CA ASN A 325 -4.13 10.93 9.23
C ASN A 325 -4.98 10.36 8.08
N LEU A 326 -4.44 9.39 7.33
CA LEU A 326 -5.11 8.74 6.19
C LEU A 326 -6.47 8.12 6.53
N LEU A 327 -6.68 7.69 7.79
CA LEU A 327 -7.95 7.13 8.23
C LEU A 327 -8.88 8.22 8.73
N SER A 328 -8.36 9.18 9.51
CA SER A 328 -9.18 10.23 10.10
C SER A 328 -9.78 11.18 9.05
N ILE A 329 -9.14 11.39 7.90
CA ILE A 329 -9.69 12.19 6.79
C ILE A 329 -11.04 11.66 6.28
N ALA A 330 -11.30 10.36 6.45
CA ALA A 330 -12.58 9.76 6.08
C ALA A 330 -13.76 10.31 6.89
N PHE A 331 -13.52 11.03 8.02
CA PHE A 331 -14.59 11.65 8.81
C PHE A 331 -15.49 12.56 7.97
N ALA A 332 -14.94 13.23 6.95
CA ALA A 332 -15.71 14.14 6.11
C ALA A 332 -16.80 13.40 5.33
N VAL A 333 -16.46 12.24 4.75
CA VAL A 333 -17.42 11.37 4.04
C VAL A 333 -18.44 10.78 5.01
N LEU A 334 -17.97 10.32 6.19
CA LEU A 334 -18.84 9.82 7.25
C LEU A 334 -19.80 10.90 7.73
N PHE A 335 -19.31 12.13 7.93
CA PHE A 335 -20.13 13.27 8.36
C PHE A 335 -21.17 13.65 7.30
N VAL A 336 -20.83 13.65 6.00
CA VAL A 336 -21.80 13.89 4.94
C VAL A 336 -22.92 12.86 4.97
N GLY A 337 -22.61 11.58 5.11
CA GLY A 337 -23.61 10.52 5.18
C GLY A 337 -24.52 10.62 6.42
N LEU A 338 -23.90 10.76 7.60
CA LEU A 338 -24.61 10.71 8.90
C LEU A 338 -25.18 12.07 9.33
N GLY A 339 -24.54 13.16 8.97
CA GLY A 339 -25.02 14.52 9.28
C GLY A 339 -26.30 14.88 8.50
N VAL A 340 -26.39 14.39 7.25
CA VAL A 340 -27.62 14.52 6.44
C VAL A 340 -28.79 13.75 7.06
N ASP A 341 -28.53 12.62 7.73
CA ASP A 341 -29.56 11.80 8.38
C ASP A 341 -30.42 12.62 9.36
N PHE A 342 -29.80 13.36 10.28
CA PHE A 342 -30.52 14.21 11.24
C PHE A 342 -31.37 15.26 10.50
N GLY A 343 -30.83 15.83 9.42
CA GLY A 343 -31.54 16.78 8.57
C GLY A 343 -32.77 16.17 7.87
N ILE A 344 -32.64 14.95 7.32
CA ILE A 344 -33.76 14.22 6.69
C ILE A 344 -34.81 13.87 7.72
N GLN A 345 -34.43 13.31 8.87
CA GLN A 345 -35.35 12.90 9.93
C GLN A 345 -36.20 14.08 10.42
N PHE A 346 -35.56 15.22 10.72
CA PHE A 346 -36.25 16.43 11.14
C PHE A 346 -37.14 16.98 10.01
N SER A 347 -36.63 17.08 8.79
CA SER A 347 -37.37 17.68 7.65
C SER A 347 -38.57 16.83 7.21
N VAL A 348 -38.44 15.50 7.15
CA VAL A 348 -39.57 14.62 6.81
C VAL A 348 -40.64 14.68 7.91
N ARG A 349 -40.23 14.80 9.18
CA ARG A 349 -41.16 14.99 10.28
C ARG A 349 -41.86 16.34 10.19
N TYR A 350 -41.11 17.43 9.93
CA TYR A 350 -41.66 18.76 9.68
C TYR A 350 -42.69 18.73 8.54
N ARG A 351 -42.39 18.09 7.40
CA ARG A 351 -43.35 17.94 6.29
C ARG A 351 -44.63 17.21 6.72
N SER A 352 -44.51 16.15 7.49
CA SER A 352 -45.66 15.40 8.00
C SER A 352 -46.55 16.23 8.93
N GLU A 353 -45.95 17.06 9.79
CA GLU A 353 -46.72 17.97 10.66
C GLU A 353 -47.25 19.20 9.89
N ARG A 354 -46.54 19.63 8.83
CA ARG A 354 -46.99 20.69 7.92
C ARG A 354 -48.24 20.32 7.09
N PHE A 355 -48.36 19.02 6.77
CA PHE A 355 -49.58 18.47 6.15
C PHE A 355 -50.78 18.51 7.09
N LYS A 356 -50.56 18.27 8.39
CA LYS A 356 -51.61 18.24 9.41
C LYS A 356 -52.04 19.66 9.84
N SER A 357 -51.08 20.58 9.89
CA SER A 357 -51.23 21.95 10.32
C SER A 357 -50.59 22.88 9.31
N ASN A 358 -51.38 23.71 8.66
CA ASN A 358 -50.86 24.64 7.62
C ASN A 358 -50.03 25.80 8.22
N ASP A 359 -49.84 25.83 9.55
CA ASP A 359 -49.00 26.82 10.20
C ASP A 359 -47.55 26.34 10.32
N LEU A 360 -46.59 27.18 9.84
CA LEU A 360 -45.16 26.85 9.82
C LEU A 360 -44.59 26.68 11.22
N GLN A 361 -44.86 27.63 12.13
CA GLN A 361 -44.30 27.65 13.47
C GLN A 361 -44.79 26.43 14.30
N THR A 362 -46.09 26.17 14.24
CA THR A 362 -46.71 25.00 14.88
C THR A 362 -46.15 23.68 14.34
N ALA A 363 -45.90 23.59 13.02
CA ALA A 363 -45.30 22.40 12.42
C ALA A 363 -43.86 22.18 12.87
N LEU A 364 -43.03 23.25 12.99
CA LEU A 364 -41.68 23.17 13.50
C LEU A 364 -41.63 22.76 14.99
N GLU A 365 -42.50 23.34 15.84
CA GLU A 365 -42.60 22.99 17.26
C GLU A 365 -43.01 21.53 17.47
N LYS A 366 -44.02 21.03 16.72
CA LYS A 366 -44.42 19.62 16.76
C LYS A 366 -43.38 18.68 16.18
N ALA A 367 -42.70 19.08 15.11
CA ALA A 367 -41.58 18.29 14.57
C ALA A 367 -40.47 18.14 15.62
N ALA A 368 -40.12 19.21 16.33
CA ALA A 368 -39.16 19.18 17.42
C ALA A 368 -39.64 18.28 18.58
N GLU A 369 -40.91 18.36 18.96
CA GLU A 369 -41.50 17.55 20.05
C GLU A 369 -41.36 16.04 19.73
N TYR A 370 -41.78 15.62 18.53
CA TYR A 370 -41.72 14.22 18.14
C TYR A 370 -40.33 13.69 17.83
N SER A 371 -39.41 14.56 17.40
CA SER A 371 -38.03 14.19 17.03
C SER A 371 -37.06 14.27 18.20
N ALA A 372 -37.39 14.97 19.31
CA ALA A 372 -36.50 15.25 20.41
C ALA A 372 -35.82 13.99 20.99
N ILE A 373 -36.58 13.00 21.42
CA ILE A 373 -36.04 11.79 22.03
C ILE A 373 -35.30 10.91 20.99
N PRO A 374 -35.93 10.57 19.84
CA PRO A 374 -35.26 9.68 18.87
C PRO A 374 -33.99 10.29 18.31
N LEU A 375 -34.01 11.58 17.98
CA LEU A 375 -32.86 12.28 17.39
C LEU A 375 -31.70 12.42 18.39
N SER A 376 -32.02 12.81 19.64
CA SER A 376 -30.99 12.91 20.70
C SER A 376 -30.36 11.54 21.00
N LEU A 377 -31.18 10.49 21.09
CA LEU A 377 -30.70 9.15 21.40
C LEU A 377 -29.88 8.57 20.24
N ALA A 378 -30.30 8.83 18.99
CA ALA A 378 -29.56 8.45 17.81
C ALA A 378 -28.17 9.16 17.77
N ALA A 379 -28.15 10.46 18.03
CA ALA A 379 -26.89 11.24 18.06
C ALA A 379 -25.94 10.75 19.16
N MET A 380 -26.46 10.52 20.38
CA MET A 380 -25.66 10.02 21.49
C MET A 380 -25.16 8.59 21.25
N ALA A 381 -25.99 7.70 20.69
CA ALA A 381 -25.60 6.33 20.39
C ALA A 381 -24.54 6.27 19.28
N THR A 382 -24.69 7.09 18.24
CA THR A 382 -23.70 7.17 17.16
C THR A 382 -22.39 7.78 17.66
N ALA A 383 -22.46 8.87 18.44
CA ALA A 383 -21.28 9.46 19.07
C ALA A 383 -20.56 8.46 20.00
N ALA A 384 -21.31 7.71 20.81
CA ALA A 384 -20.76 6.66 21.67
C ALA A 384 -20.06 5.54 20.87
N GLY A 385 -20.65 5.14 19.73
CA GLY A 385 -20.05 4.17 18.82
C GLY A 385 -18.68 4.64 18.29
N PHE A 386 -18.54 5.91 17.92
CA PHE A 386 -17.27 6.50 17.50
C PHE A 386 -16.29 6.67 18.67
N LEU A 387 -16.76 7.25 19.79
CA LEU A 387 -15.89 7.52 20.94
C LEU A 387 -15.42 6.24 21.66
N SER A 388 -16.02 5.08 21.40
CA SER A 388 -15.56 3.80 21.93
C SER A 388 -14.14 3.41 21.48
N PHE A 389 -13.62 4.03 20.42
CA PHE A 389 -12.24 3.85 19.96
C PHE A 389 -11.20 4.65 20.75
N LEU A 390 -11.60 5.66 21.53
CA LEU A 390 -10.68 6.51 22.30
C LEU A 390 -9.65 5.74 23.14
N PRO A 391 -10.06 4.69 23.90
CA PRO A 391 -9.14 3.97 24.78
C PRO A 391 -8.35 2.87 24.04
N THR A 392 -8.19 2.94 22.71
CA THR A 392 -7.52 1.88 21.95
C THR A 392 -6.14 2.32 21.48
N ASP A 393 -5.23 1.34 21.35
CA ASP A 393 -3.88 1.53 20.85
C ASP A 393 -3.80 1.75 19.33
N TYR A 394 -4.94 1.65 18.62
CA TYR A 394 -5.04 1.99 17.21
C TYR A 394 -5.36 3.48 17.04
N LYS A 395 -4.30 4.30 17.14
CA LYS A 395 -4.39 5.76 17.21
C LYS A 395 -5.10 6.38 16.00
N GLY A 396 -4.84 5.88 14.79
CA GLY A 396 -5.49 6.39 13.59
C GLY A 396 -7.01 6.31 13.62
N VAL A 397 -7.57 5.22 14.15
CA VAL A 397 -9.03 5.07 14.30
C VAL A 397 -9.55 5.75 15.57
N SER A 398 -8.74 5.84 16.62
CA SER A 398 -9.08 6.61 17.81
C SER A 398 -9.29 8.09 17.48
N GLU A 399 -8.43 8.70 16.68
CA GLU A 399 -8.56 10.07 16.17
C GLU A 399 -9.79 10.24 15.26
N LEU A 400 -10.02 9.29 14.33
CA LEU A 400 -11.26 9.26 13.54
C LEU A 400 -12.49 9.22 14.44
N GLY A 401 -12.48 8.36 15.44
CA GLY A 401 -13.56 8.22 16.41
C GLY A 401 -13.81 9.49 17.22
N GLN A 402 -12.76 10.19 17.58
CA GLN A 402 -12.82 11.46 18.32
C GLN A 402 -13.45 12.55 17.45
N ILE A 403 -12.96 12.74 16.21
CA ILE A 403 -13.48 13.74 15.28
C ILE A 403 -14.93 13.45 14.91
N ALA A 404 -15.22 12.22 14.49
CA ALA A 404 -16.57 11.83 14.06
C ALA A 404 -17.57 11.81 15.22
N GLY A 405 -17.16 11.36 16.42
CA GLY A 405 -18.01 11.36 17.60
C GLY A 405 -18.46 12.76 18.01
N VAL A 406 -17.52 13.71 18.09
CA VAL A 406 -17.85 15.12 18.35
C VAL A 406 -18.64 15.69 17.17
N GLY A 407 -18.28 15.34 15.93
CA GLY A 407 -19.03 15.73 14.74
C GLY A 407 -20.50 15.33 14.78
N MET A 408 -20.85 14.16 15.29
CA MET A 408 -22.26 13.75 15.45
C MET A 408 -23.01 14.65 16.45
N LEU A 409 -22.36 15.09 17.51
CA LEU A 409 -22.96 16.05 18.44
C LEU A 409 -23.15 17.41 17.77
N VAL A 410 -22.17 17.90 17.01
CA VAL A 410 -22.28 19.14 16.20
C VAL A 410 -23.43 19.04 15.19
N ALA A 411 -23.54 17.91 14.47
CA ALA A 411 -24.63 17.67 13.51
C ALA A 411 -26.01 17.65 14.19
N PHE A 412 -26.10 17.07 15.37
CA PHE A 412 -27.35 17.08 16.16
C PHE A 412 -27.72 18.51 16.59
N PHE A 413 -26.77 19.25 17.20
CA PHE A 413 -27.02 20.61 17.65
C PHE A 413 -27.38 21.54 16.48
N SER A 414 -26.67 21.44 15.34
CA SER A 414 -26.99 22.22 14.15
C SER A 414 -28.40 21.88 13.60
N SER A 415 -28.80 20.60 13.67
CA SER A 415 -30.11 20.14 13.19
C SER A 415 -31.28 20.57 14.05
N ILE A 416 -31.07 20.92 15.33
CA ILE A 416 -32.13 21.45 16.23
C ILE A 416 -32.05 22.98 16.40
N THR A 417 -31.03 23.66 15.87
CA THR A 417 -30.85 25.11 15.94
C THR A 417 -30.88 25.77 14.57
N VAL A 418 -29.89 25.44 13.73
CA VAL A 418 -29.67 26.07 12.41
C VAL A 418 -30.75 25.64 11.42
N LEU A 419 -31.03 24.33 11.31
CA LEU A 419 -31.99 23.81 10.34
C LEU A 419 -33.41 24.36 10.54
N PRO A 420 -34.02 24.36 11.77
CA PRO A 420 -35.33 24.98 11.99
C PRO A 420 -35.34 26.48 11.67
N SER A 421 -34.24 27.19 11.96
CA SER A 421 -34.12 28.63 11.65
C SER A 421 -34.07 28.88 10.14
N LEU A 422 -33.32 28.05 9.39
CA LEU A 422 -33.30 28.11 7.93
C LEU A 422 -34.67 27.82 7.32
N LEU A 423 -35.38 26.80 7.84
CA LEU A 423 -36.73 26.47 7.41
C LEU A 423 -37.72 27.62 7.69
N SER A 424 -37.58 28.30 8.85
CA SER A 424 -38.36 29.49 9.18
C SER A 424 -38.12 30.63 8.22
N LEU A 425 -36.84 30.91 7.85
CA LEU A 425 -36.51 32.01 6.91
C LEU A 425 -36.91 31.71 5.47
N LEU A 426 -36.70 30.47 5.00
CA LEU A 426 -36.98 30.07 3.61
C LEU A 426 -38.48 29.87 3.36
N ASN A 427 -39.26 29.69 4.41
CA ASN A 427 -40.71 29.48 4.39
C ASN A 427 -41.13 28.52 3.24
N PRO A 428 -40.84 27.20 3.35
CA PRO A 428 -41.25 26.27 2.34
C PRO A 428 -42.77 26.14 2.23
N PRO A 429 -43.31 25.80 1.04
CA PRO A 429 -44.75 25.71 0.87
C PRO A 429 -45.37 24.61 1.73
N GLY A 430 -46.69 24.70 1.99
CA GLY A 430 -47.43 23.63 2.69
C GLY A 430 -47.50 22.35 1.87
N GLU A 431 -47.61 21.23 2.54
CA GLU A 431 -47.72 19.90 1.92
C GLU A 431 -49.19 19.64 1.45
N LYS A 432 -49.34 19.14 0.22
CA LYS A 432 -50.64 18.80 -0.36
C LYS A 432 -51.04 17.35 -0.13
N GLU A 433 -50.06 16.44 0.09
CA GLU A 433 -50.27 15.00 0.18
C GLU A 433 -49.62 14.43 1.47
N SER A 434 -50.12 13.28 1.88
CA SER A 434 -49.54 12.54 3.00
C SER A 434 -48.10 12.10 2.69
N VAL A 435 -47.18 12.31 3.60
CA VAL A 435 -45.70 12.04 3.46
C VAL A 435 -45.35 10.56 3.64
N GLY A 436 -46.32 9.64 3.79
CA GLY A 436 -46.08 8.20 3.98
C GLY A 436 -46.09 7.37 2.69
N TYR A 437 -45.97 6.05 2.84
CA TYR A 437 -46.01 5.06 1.75
C TYR A 437 -47.24 4.14 1.89
N ALA A 438 -48.42 4.63 1.55
CA ALA A 438 -49.66 3.85 1.64
C ALA A 438 -49.63 2.52 0.86
N PHE A 439 -48.82 2.42 -0.21
CA PHE A 439 -48.70 1.21 -1.02
C PHE A 439 -47.96 0.07 -0.26
N LEU A 440 -47.28 0.35 0.86
CA LEU A 440 -46.65 -0.68 1.70
C LEU A 440 -47.62 -1.37 2.69
N ALA A 441 -48.91 -1.01 2.67
CA ALA A 441 -49.91 -1.64 3.49
C ALA A 441 -49.99 -3.19 3.37
N PRO A 442 -49.87 -3.80 2.15
CA PRO A 442 -49.83 -5.26 2.05
C PRO A 442 -48.58 -5.87 2.73
N VAL A 443 -47.45 -5.17 2.69
CA VAL A 443 -46.19 -5.62 3.31
C VAL A 443 -46.30 -5.55 4.83
N ASP A 444 -46.84 -4.46 5.38
CA ASP A 444 -47.09 -4.30 6.83
C ASP A 444 -47.99 -5.42 7.34
N HIS A 445 -49.11 -5.69 6.65
CA HIS A 445 -50.03 -6.76 7.01
C HIS A 445 -49.39 -8.16 6.87
N PHE A 446 -48.56 -8.39 5.85
CA PHE A 446 -47.82 -9.64 5.71
C PHE A 446 -46.86 -9.86 6.88
N LEU A 447 -46.09 -8.84 7.28
CA LEU A 447 -45.14 -8.91 8.39
C LEU A 447 -45.88 -9.17 9.72
N GLU A 448 -47.05 -8.56 9.93
CA GLU A 448 -47.87 -8.78 11.13
C GLU A 448 -48.44 -10.20 11.14
N LYS A 449 -49.01 -10.68 10.03
CA LYS A 449 -49.65 -12.00 9.92
C LYS A 449 -48.64 -13.13 10.07
N HIS A 450 -47.45 -13.00 9.48
CA HIS A 450 -46.40 -14.05 9.47
C HIS A 450 -45.25 -13.78 10.45
N ARG A 451 -45.46 -12.92 11.46
CA ARG A 451 -44.41 -12.44 12.36
C ARG A 451 -43.55 -13.56 12.97
N VAL A 452 -44.15 -14.64 13.42
CA VAL A 452 -43.45 -15.77 14.09
C VAL A 452 -42.49 -16.44 13.08
N ILE A 453 -42.99 -16.70 11.87
CA ILE A 453 -42.18 -17.34 10.80
C ILE A 453 -41.01 -16.44 10.41
N ILE A 454 -41.25 -15.14 10.30
CA ILE A 454 -40.21 -14.16 9.93
C ILE A 454 -39.15 -14.06 11.04
N VAL A 455 -39.60 -13.95 12.32
CA VAL A 455 -38.67 -13.84 13.46
C VAL A 455 -37.85 -15.12 13.62
N VAL A 456 -38.52 -16.27 13.67
CA VAL A 456 -37.85 -17.58 13.86
C VAL A 456 -36.98 -17.89 12.65
N GLY A 457 -37.47 -17.68 11.43
CA GLY A 457 -36.70 -17.92 10.19
C GLY A 457 -35.46 -17.06 10.10
N THR A 458 -35.55 -15.76 10.40
CA THR A 458 -34.40 -14.86 10.41
C THR A 458 -33.36 -15.26 11.46
N LEU A 459 -33.81 -15.60 12.68
CA LEU A 459 -32.91 -16.07 13.75
C LEU A 459 -32.25 -17.41 13.41
N LEU A 460 -32.99 -18.33 12.77
CA LEU A 460 -32.44 -19.61 12.33
C LEU A 460 -31.40 -19.43 11.18
N ILE A 461 -31.69 -18.55 10.23
CA ILE A 461 -30.73 -18.23 9.12
C ILE A 461 -29.45 -17.65 9.72
N ALA A 462 -29.55 -16.64 10.58
CA ALA A 462 -28.40 -16.05 11.25
C ALA A 462 -27.64 -17.08 12.11
N ALA A 463 -28.37 -17.92 12.87
CA ALA A 463 -27.74 -18.96 13.70
C ALA A 463 -27.04 -20.04 12.86
N ALA A 464 -27.63 -20.44 11.73
CA ALA A 464 -27.04 -21.40 10.78
C ALA A 464 -25.80 -20.84 10.08
N GLY A 465 -25.70 -19.53 9.92
CA GLY A 465 -24.54 -18.84 9.38
C GLY A 465 -23.38 -18.68 10.37
N LEU A 466 -23.60 -18.71 11.69
CA LEU A 466 -22.54 -18.51 12.69
C LEU A 466 -21.31 -19.42 12.50
N PRO A 467 -21.41 -20.71 12.13
CA PRO A 467 -20.24 -21.54 11.85
C PRO A 467 -19.36 -21.00 10.72
N LEU A 468 -19.91 -20.22 9.76
CA LEU A 468 -19.12 -19.60 8.69
C LEU A 468 -18.11 -18.61 9.26
N LEU A 469 -18.40 -17.99 10.41
CA LEU A 469 -17.49 -17.02 11.03
C LEU A 469 -16.14 -17.63 11.44
N TYR A 470 -16.07 -18.95 11.59
CA TYR A 470 -14.78 -19.64 11.78
C TYR A 470 -13.83 -19.46 10.60
N PHE A 471 -14.39 -19.26 9.41
CA PHE A 471 -13.62 -19.02 8.18
C PHE A 471 -13.37 -17.52 7.90
N LEU A 472 -13.82 -16.63 8.80
CA LEU A 472 -13.58 -15.21 8.67
C LEU A 472 -12.08 -14.93 8.85
N ARG A 473 -11.43 -14.47 7.79
CA ARG A 473 -10.00 -14.18 7.79
C ARG A 473 -9.77 -12.70 8.07
N PHE A 474 -8.73 -12.41 8.82
CA PHE A 474 -8.18 -11.05 8.91
C PHE A 474 -6.89 -10.97 8.10
N ASP A 475 -6.87 -10.12 7.09
CA ASP A 475 -5.67 -9.82 6.33
C ASP A 475 -4.86 -8.76 7.09
N PHE A 476 -3.81 -9.22 7.74
CA PHE A 476 -2.93 -8.39 8.56
C PHE A 476 -1.78 -7.75 7.77
N ASN A 477 -1.72 -7.96 6.44
CA ASN A 477 -0.65 -7.41 5.62
C ASN A 477 -1.08 -6.07 5.01
N PRO A 478 -0.54 -4.92 5.50
CA PRO A 478 -0.95 -3.61 5.02
C PRO A 478 -0.61 -3.36 3.54
N ILE A 479 0.33 -4.12 2.96
CA ILE A 479 0.67 -3.98 1.54
C ILE A 479 -0.53 -4.32 0.63
N ASN A 480 -1.42 -5.23 1.08
CA ASN A 480 -2.61 -5.62 0.34
C ASN A 480 -3.70 -4.51 0.32
N LEU A 481 -3.54 -3.47 1.14
CA LEU A 481 -4.42 -2.30 1.14
C LEU A 481 -3.98 -1.24 0.12
N ARG A 482 -2.81 -1.40 -0.47
CA ARG A 482 -2.20 -0.47 -1.42
C ARG A 482 -2.48 -0.89 -2.85
N ASN A 483 -2.42 0.06 -3.77
CA ASN A 483 -2.63 -0.23 -5.18
C ASN A 483 -1.40 -0.95 -5.77
N PRO A 484 -1.52 -2.23 -6.17
CA PRO A 484 -0.39 -3.01 -6.68
C PRO A 484 0.12 -2.55 -8.05
N HIS A 485 -0.61 -1.65 -8.72
CA HIS A 485 -0.25 -1.16 -10.07
C HIS A 485 0.60 0.11 -10.04
N VAL A 486 0.74 0.79 -8.90
CA VAL A 486 1.65 1.92 -8.78
C VAL A 486 3.10 1.44 -8.73
N GLU A 487 4.03 2.23 -9.29
CA GLU A 487 5.42 1.81 -9.52
C GLU A 487 6.11 1.33 -8.24
N SER A 488 6.00 2.09 -7.15
CA SER A 488 6.72 1.76 -5.91
C SER A 488 6.26 0.45 -5.29
N ILE A 489 4.94 0.18 -5.32
CA ILE A 489 4.36 -1.07 -4.80
C ILE A 489 4.66 -2.23 -5.73
N ALA A 490 4.47 -2.06 -7.04
CA ALA A 490 4.78 -3.09 -8.03
C ALA A 490 6.25 -3.53 -7.95
N THR A 491 7.16 -2.56 -7.80
CA THR A 491 8.60 -2.81 -7.65
C THR A 491 8.89 -3.54 -6.33
N PHE A 492 8.30 -3.11 -5.23
CA PHE A 492 8.46 -3.76 -3.92
C PHE A 492 7.97 -5.21 -3.93
N LEU A 493 6.77 -5.46 -4.48
CA LEU A 493 6.21 -6.82 -4.59
C LEU A 493 7.04 -7.71 -5.49
N ASP A 494 7.64 -7.16 -6.54
CA ASP A 494 8.54 -7.89 -7.44
C ASP A 494 9.85 -8.27 -6.74
N LEU A 495 10.46 -7.35 -6.00
CA LEU A 495 11.65 -7.64 -5.21
C LEU A 495 11.41 -8.70 -4.12
N ARG A 496 10.24 -8.71 -3.50
CA ARG A 496 9.89 -9.71 -2.47
C ARG A 496 9.79 -11.14 -2.99
N LYS A 497 9.65 -11.36 -4.31
CA LYS A 497 9.67 -12.71 -4.90
C LYS A 497 11.04 -13.36 -4.84
N ASP A 498 12.11 -12.55 -4.81
CA ASP A 498 13.47 -13.06 -4.70
C ASP A 498 13.92 -13.05 -3.23
N PRO A 499 14.11 -14.23 -2.61
CA PRO A 499 14.55 -14.34 -1.23
C PRO A 499 15.90 -13.66 -0.94
N ASN A 500 16.73 -13.44 -1.98
CA ASN A 500 18.05 -12.85 -1.82
C ASN A 500 18.02 -11.33 -1.64
N THR A 501 16.90 -10.66 -1.92
CA THR A 501 16.79 -9.20 -1.77
C THR A 501 16.71 -8.74 -0.32
N GLY A 502 16.51 -9.65 0.65
CA GLY A 502 16.37 -9.32 2.06
C GLY A 502 15.07 -8.56 2.41
N ALA A 503 14.15 -8.43 1.46
CA ALA A 503 12.85 -7.85 1.74
C ALA A 503 12.11 -8.71 2.80
N ASN A 504 11.53 -8.10 3.82
CA ASN A 504 10.91 -8.79 4.98
C ASN A 504 11.90 -9.49 5.93
N ALA A 505 13.10 -8.96 6.08
CA ALA A 505 14.00 -9.39 7.15
C ALA A 505 13.46 -9.00 8.54
N ILE A 506 13.83 -9.81 9.53
CA ILE A 506 13.61 -9.52 10.95
C ILE A 506 14.97 -9.19 11.58
N ASN A 507 14.99 -8.17 12.43
CA ASN A 507 16.20 -7.70 13.08
C ASN A 507 16.13 -7.89 14.59
N VAL A 508 17.27 -8.19 15.19
CA VAL A 508 17.47 -8.21 16.64
C VAL A 508 18.61 -7.27 16.98
N MET A 509 18.40 -6.36 17.93
CA MET A 509 19.41 -5.39 18.36
C MET A 509 20.14 -5.86 19.61
N THR A 510 21.46 -5.64 19.65
CA THR A 510 22.29 -5.91 20.84
C THR A 510 23.50 -4.99 20.86
N HIS A 511 24.03 -4.71 22.07
CA HIS A 511 25.30 -3.99 22.26
C HIS A 511 26.52 -4.93 22.44
N SER A 512 26.27 -6.23 22.45
CA SER A 512 27.31 -7.25 22.74
C SER A 512 27.60 -8.11 21.50
N GLU A 513 28.85 -8.13 21.03
CA GLU A 513 29.28 -9.01 19.92
C GLU A 513 29.10 -10.50 20.29
N ALA A 514 29.30 -10.86 21.57
CA ALA A 514 29.08 -12.23 22.03
C ALA A 514 27.61 -12.64 21.97
N ASP A 515 26.71 -11.70 22.26
CA ASP A 515 25.27 -11.97 22.15
C ASP A 515 24.79 -11.93 20.68
N ALA A 516 25.39 -11.09 19.83
CA ALA A 516 25.11 -11.12 18.39
C ALA A 516 25.41 -12.51 17.80
N LYS A 517 26.55 -13.13 18.15
CA LYS A 517 26.88 -14.49 17.71
C LYS A 517 25.92 -15.55 18.25
N LYS A 518 25.52 -15.47 19.53
CA LYS A 518 24.50 -16.38 20.08
C LYS A 518 23.15 -16.26 19.38
N ILE A 519 22.72 -15.02 19.10
CA ILE A 519 21.49 -14.76 18.36
C ILE A 519 21.60 -15.35 16.96
N GLU A 520 22.71 -15.12 16.26
CA GLU A 520 22.98 -15.67 14.93
C GLU A 520 22.93 -17.21 14.93
N GLU A 521 23.62 -17.86 15.86
CA GLU A 521 23.58 -19.32 16.01
C GLU A 521 22.18 -19.86 16.33
N LYS A 522 21.40 -19.14 17.13
CA LYS A 522 20.04 -19.54 17.51
C LYS A 522 19.07 -19.42 16.36
N LEU A 523 19.10 -18.28 15.65
CA LEU A 523 18.21 -18.01 14.54
C LEU A 523 18.53 -18.84 13.30
N SER A 524 19.81 -19.15 13.04
CA SER A 524 20.22 -19.98 11.90
C SER A 524 19.74 -21.45 12.00
N LYS A 525 19.37 -21.93 13.20
CA LYS A 525 18.80 -23.27 13.41
C LYS A 525 17.31 -23.37 13.11
N LEU A 526 16.64 -22.24 12.92
CA LEU A 526 15.20 -22.22 12.65
C LEU A 526 14.92 -22.64 11.19
N PRO A 527 14.00 -23.59 10.95
CA PRO A 527 13.68 -24.05 9.59
C PRO A 527 13.04 -22.96 8.72
N GLU A 528 12.39 -21.97 9.32
CA GLU A 528 11.75 -20.83 8.65
C GLU A 528 12.75 -19.75 8.20
N VAL A 529 14.01 -19.84 8.68
CA VAL A 529 15.08 -18.89 8.37
C VAL A 529 15.91 -19.42 7.20
N LEU A 530 16.13 -18.58 6.18
CA LEU A 530 16.99 -18.89 5.05
C LEU A 530 18.45 -18.68 5.41
N ARG A 531 18.75 -17.51 5.95
CA ARG A 531 20.09 -17.13 6.43
C ARG A 531 19.98 -16.05 7.50
N VAL A 532 21.02 -15.97 8.32
CA VAL A 532 21.19 -14.88 9.30
C VAL A 532 22.43 -14.09 8.90
N MET A 533 22.38 -12.77 9.06
CA MET A 533 23.48 -11.86 8.75
C MET A 533 23.76 -10.94 9.93
N SER A 534 25.04 -10.69 10.17
CA SER A 534 25.54 -9.70 11.13
C SER A 534 26.67 -8.91 10.47
N LEU A 535 27.29 -7.98 11.18
CA LEU A 535 28.47 -7.28 10.68
C LEU A 535 29.63 -8.25 10.37
N ASP A 536 29.73 -9.34 11.14
CA ASP A 536 30.76 -10.38 10.94
C ASP A 536 30.58 -11.12 9.61
N SER A 537 29.37 -11.19 9.07
CA SER A 537 29.07 -11.82 7.77
C SER A 537 29.79 -11.13 6.60
N PHE A 538 30.27 -9.90 6.78
CA PHE A 538 31.07 -9.18 5.78
C PHE A 538 32.58 -9.40 5.91
N VAL A 539 33.00 -10.29 6.83
CA VAL A 539 34.38 -10.76 6.94
C VAL A 539 34.43 -12.17 6.37
N PRO A 540 34.97 -12.37 5.16
CA PRO A 540 34.97 -13.68 4.50
C PRO A 540 35.77 -14.72 5.30
N GLU A 541 35.29 -15.97 5.29
CA GLU A 541 35.99 -17.11 5.84
C GLU A 541 37.08 -17.60 4.88
N ASP A 542 38.05 -18.39 5.37
CA ASP A 542 39.11 -19.05 4.60
C ASP A 542 39.94 -18.10 3.71
N GLN A 543 40.06 -16.82 4.10
CA GLN A 543 40.75 -15.80 3.32
C GLN A 543 42.16 -16.16 2.89
N PRO A 544 43.05 -16.75 3.72
CA PRO A 544 44.41 -17.07 3.33
C PRO A 544 44.48 -17.99 2.10
N GLU A 545 43.59 -18.99 2.01
CA GLU A 545 43.51 -19.91 0.86
C GLU A 545 42.98 -19.22 -0.35
N LYS A 546 41.85 -18.47 -0.24
CA LYS A 546 41.22 -17.72 -1.32
C LYS A 546 42.17 -16.65 -1.87
N LEU A 547 42.86 -15.89 -1.03
CA LEU A 547 43.83 -14.89 -1.46
C LEU A 547 45.01 -15.53 -2.21
N LYS A 548 45.46 -16.73 -1.81
CA LYS A 548 46.48 -17.46 -2.54
C LYS A 548 46.00 -17.83 -3.94
N LEU A 549 44.78 -18.36 -4.07
CA LEU A 549 44.16 -18.69 -5.37
C LEU A 549 44.03 -17.46 -6.26
N ILE A 550 43.51 -16.33 -5.71
CA ILE A 550 43.39 -15.08 -6.45
C ILE A 550 44.75 -14.54 -6.89
N ALA A 551 45.76 -14.57 -6.01
CA ALA A 551 47.11 -14.15 -6.34
C ALA A 551 47.78 -15.02 -7.42
N GLN A 552 47.48 -16.32 -7.44
CA GLN A 552 47.95 -17.23 -8.50
C GLN A 552 47.29 -16.83 -9.85
N GLY A 553 45.97 -16.69 -9.89
CA GLY A 553 45.25 -16.21 -11.07
C GLY A 553 45.73 -14.85 -11.54
N ALA A 554 45.97 -13.91 -10.64
CA ALA A 554 46.49 -12.58 -10.95
C ALA A 554 47.84 -12.59 -11.64
N ARG A 555 48.72 -13.50 -11.36
CA ARG A 555 50.03 -13.62 -12.03
C ARG A 555 49.90 -13.96 -13.51
N VAL A 556 48.88 -14.73 -13.89
CA VAL A 556 48.62 -15.12 -15.29
C VAL A 556 47.77 -14.06 -15.98
N LEU A 557 46.77 -13.55 -15.29
CA LEU A 557 45.76 -12.66 -15.89
C LEU A 557 46.19 -11.18 -15.97
N ASN A 558 46.98 -10.69 -15.01
CA ASN A 558 47.39 -9.27 -15.03
C ASN A 558 48.15 -8.87 -16.31
N PRO A 559 49.12 -9.65 -16.83
CA PRO A 559 49.71 -9.37 -18.12
C PRO A 559 48.68 -9.35 -19.25
N ALA A 560 47.79 -10.34 -19.31
CA ALA A 560 46.76 -10.42 -20.34
C ALA A 560 45.75 -9.25 -20.29
N LEU A 561 45.42 -8.78 -19.08
CA LEU A 561 44.50 -7.66 -18.85
C LEU A 561 45.17 -6.29 -19.09
N ASN A 562 46.51 -6.18 -19.02
CA ASN A 562 47.28 -4.96 -19.23
C ASN A 562 48.39 -5.23 -20.24
N PRO A 563 48.03 -5.43 -21.52
CA PRO A 563 49.02 -5.65 -22.60
C PRO A 563 49.96 -4.49 -22.67
N GLU A 564 51.21 -4.75 -23.04
CA GLU A 564 52.26 -3.72 -23.18
C GLU A 564 51.94 -2.66 -24.22
N SER A 565 51.16 -3.03 -25.25
CA SER A 565 50.66 -2.11 -26.28
C SER A 565 49.17 -2.37 -26.53
N VAL A 566 48.40 -1.31 -26.68
CA VAL A 566 47.03 -1.37 -27.22
C VAL A 566 47.15 -1.02 -28.69
N ASP A 567 46.59 -1.88 -29.55
CA ASP A 567 46.62 -1.67 -31.00
C ASP A 567 45.89 -0.38 -31.41
N GLU A 568 46.37 0.28 -32.45
CA GLU A 568 45.63 1.40 -33.03
C GLU A 568 44.24 0.90 -33.51
N PRO A 569 43.19 1.74 -33.33
CA PRO A 569 41.84 1.36 -33.78
C PRO A 569 41.85 0.95 -35.25
N PRO A 570 41.35 -0.22 -35.64
CA PRO A 570 41.38 -0.67 -37.01
C PRO A 570 40.51 0.20 -37.92
N SER A 571 40.94 0.34 -39.17
CA SER A 571 40.13 0.88 -40.26
C SER A 571 38.95 -0.06 -40.55
N ASP A 572 37.92 0.46 -41.20
CA ASP A 572 36.76 -0.36 -41.59
C ASP A 572 37.17 -1.49 -42.59
N ALA A 573 38.14 -1.24 -43.46
CA ALA A 573 38.69 -2.28 -44.37
C ALA A 573 39.31 -3.43 -43.59
N GLU A 574 40.14 -3.14 -42.56
CA GLU A 574 40.76 -4.16 -41.71
C GLU A 574 39.71 -4.97 -40.94
N ASN A 575 38.63 -4.33 -40.47
CA ASN A 575 37.51 -5.05 -39.83
C ASN A 575 36.81 -5.98 -40.83
N VAL A 576 36.59 -5.54 -42.06
CA VAL A 576 35.96 -6.39 -43.10
C VAL A 576 36.86 -7.58 -43.45
N ASP A 577 38.16 -7.38 -43.59
CA ASP A 577 39.11 -8.46 -43.92
C ASP A 577 39.19 -9.48 -42.76
N ALA A 578 39.22 -9.02 -41.51
CA ALA A 578 39.19 -9.88 -40.34
C ALA A 578 37.90 -10.69 -40.24
N LEU A 579 36.74 -10.09 -40.51
CA LEU A 579 35.46 -10.78 -40.59
C LEU A 579 35.47 -11.88 -41.66
N LYS A 580 35.94 -11.58 -42.87
CA LYS A 580 36.01 -12.55 -43.96
C LYS A 580 36.94 -13.72 -43.66
N GLY A 581 38.10 -13.47 -43.06
CA GLY A 581 39.02 -14.51 -42.60
C GLY A 581 38.38 -15.48 -41.61
N THR A 582 37.68 -14.92 -40.61
CA THR A 582 37.00 -15.70 -39.58
C THR A 582 35.82 -16.51 -40.19
N VAL A 583 35.09 -15.97 -41.14
CA VAL A 583 34.04 -16.70 -41.88
C VAL A 583 34.62 -17.96 -42.55
N GLU A 584 35.78 -17.83 -43.25
CA GLU A 584 36.44 -18.98 -43.88
C GLU A 584 36.88 -20.03 -42.84
N SER A 585 37.49 -19.55 -41.74
CA SER A 585 37.94 -20.41 -40.64
C SER A 585 36.82 -21.18 -39.97
N LEU A 586 35.68 -20.53 -39.71
CA LEU A 586 34.48 -21.14 -39.14
C LEU A 586 33.89 -22.23 -40.08
N ARG A 587 33.76 -21.93 -41.40
CA ARG A 587 33.25 -22.86 -42.40
C ARG A 587 34.15 -24.09 -42.51
N LYS A 588 35.48 -23.85 -42.54
CA LYS A 588 36.49 -24.93 -42.61
C LYS A 588 36.46 -25.82 -41.35
N THR A 589 36.28 -25.21 -40.15
CA THR A 589 36.22 -25.95 -38.89
C THR A 589 34.94 -26.71 -38.75
N ALA A 590 33.79 -26.18 -39.22
CA ALA A 590 32.50 -26.88 -39.24
C ALA A 590 32.46 -28.04 -40.20
N GLY A 591 33.11 -27.94 -41.38
CA GLY A 591 33.14 -28.95 -42.43
C GLY A 591 31.73 -29.51 -42.72
N ASP A 592 31.66 -30.83 -42.95
CA ASP A 592 30.40 -31.59 -43.12
C ASP A 592 29.79 -32.12 -41.81
N ALA A 593 30.35 -31.79 -40.65
CA ALA A 593 29.87 -32.27 -39.37
C ALA A 593 28.44 -31.75 -39.10
N LYS A 594 27.61 -32.61 -38.48
CA LYS A 594 26.20 -32.36 -38.16
C LYS A 594 25.94 -32.08 -36.69
N GLY A 595 26.98 -32.07 -35.85
CA GLY A 595 26.87 -31.75 -34.42
C GLY A 595 26.40 -30.30 -34.15
N PRO A 596 25.90 -30.04 -32.94
CA PRO A 596 25.38 -28.72 -32.58
C PRO A 596 26.42 -27.60 -32.70
N GLY A 597 27.70 -27.91 -32.43
CA GLY A 597 28.79 -26.94 -32.61
C GLY A 597 29.05 -26.58 -34.07
N ALA A 598 29.00 -27.57 -35.02
CA ALA A 598 29.17 -27.30 -36.43
C ALA A 598 28.00 -26.52 -37.03
N VAL A 599 26.76 -26.77 -36.54
CA VAL A 599 25.58 -25.97 -36.94
C VAL A 599 25.73 -24.52 -36.47
N ALA A 600 26.12 -24.32 -35.19
CA ALA A 600 26.34 -22.98 -34.63
C ALA A 600 27.48 -22.24 -35.33
N ALA A 601 28.58 -22.94 -35.67
CA ALA A 601 29.70 -22.34 -36.38
C ALA A 601 29.28 -21.86 -37.82
N ARG A 602 28.50 -22.65 -38.55
CA ARG A 602 27.95 -22.23 -39.86
C ARG A 602 27.02 -21.04 -39.71
N ARG A 603 26.11 -21.05 -38.72
CA ARG A 603 25.22 -19.91 -38.44
C ARG A 603 26.00 -18.64 -38.13
N LEU A 604 27.06 -18.72 -37.32
CA LEU A 604 27.94 -17.62 -37.01
C LEU A 604 28.68 -17.11 -38.24
N ALA A 605 29.22 -18.03 -39.08
CA ALA A 605 29.86 -17.70 -40.33
C ALA A 605 28.92 -16.90 -41.26
N ASP A 606 27.67 -17.34 -41.40
CA ASP A 606 26.69 -16.67 -42.25
C ASP A 606 26.31 -15.28 -41.67
N ALA A 607 26.17 -15.14 -40.35
CA ALA A 607 25.93 -13.87 -39.68
C ALA A 607 27.09 -12.90 -39.88
N LEU A 608 28.36 -13.35 -39.68
CA LEU A 608 29.57 -12.55 -39.90
C LEU A 608 29.76 -12.18 -41.35
N SER A 609 29.46 -13.09 -42.31
CA SER A 609 29.50 -12.76 -43.74
C SER A 609 28.54 -11.62 -44.08
N ARG A 610 27.29 -11.69 -43.62
CA ARG A 610 26.32 -10.59 -43.80
C ARG A 610 26.78 -9.28 -43.14
N LEU A 611 27.47 -9.38 -41.98
CA LEU A 611 28.04 -8.20 -41.33
C LEU A 611 29.18 -7.58 -42.15
N ALA A 612 30.08 -8.39 -42.72
CA ALA A 612 31.16 -7.94 -43.62
C ALA A 612 30.61 -7.21 -44.85
N ASP A 613 29.48 -7.72 -45.40
CA ASP A 613 28.82 -7.12 -46.58
C ASP A 613 27.90 -5.91 -46.20
N SER A 614 27.72 -5.59 -44.92
CA SER A 614 26.89 -4.48 -44.45
C SER A 614 27.65 -3.12 -44.59
N ASN A 615 26.98 -2.01 -44.27
CA ASN A 615 27.64 -0.71 -44.24
C ASN A 615 28.48 -0.50 -42.96
N GLU A 616 29.42 0.42 -42.99
CA GLU A 616 30.30 0.80 -41.89
C GLU A 616 29.52 1.15 -40.60
N ALA A 617 28.42 1.89 -40.74
CA ALA A 617 27.60 2.27 -39.58
C ALA A 617 27.02 1.04 -38.83
N THR A 618 26.65 -0.03 -39.56
CA THR A 618 26.19 -1.29 -38.99
C THR A 618 27.31 -2.04 -38.28
N ARG A 619 28.51 -2.04 -38.86
CA ARG A 619 29.71 -2.64 -38.23
C ARG A 619 30.09 -1.87 -36.96
N ASN A 620 30.09 -0.55 -37.00
CA ASN A 620 30.39 0.31 -35.83
C ASN A 620 29.34 0.06 -34.72
N LYS A 621 28.04 -0.08 -35.05
CA LYS A 621 27.01 -0.45 -34.10
C LYS A 621 27.28 -1.83 -33.50
N THR A 622 27.66 -2.83 -34.30
CA THR A 622 28.01 -4.18 -33.85
C THR A 622 29.22 -4.12 -32.91
N GLN A 623 30.26 -3.39 -33.25
CA GLN A 623 31.42 -3.18 -32.39
C GLN A 623 31.01 -2.61 -31.02
N ALA A 624 30.21 -1.57 -31.02
CA ALA A 624 29.75 -0.95 -29.76
C ALA A 624 29.01 -1.95 -28.86
N VAL A 625 28.17 -2.82 -29.45
CA VAL A 625 27.38 -3.84 -28.71
C VAL A 625 28.28 -4.88 -28.00
N PHE A 626 29.46 -5.22 -28.61
CA PHE A 626 30.37 -6.17 -27.98
C PHE A 626 31.42 -5.49 -27.09
N VAL A 627 31.96 -4.34 -27.52
CA VAL A 627 33.14 -3.70 -26.90
C VAL A 627 32.76 -2.94 -25.62
N ALA A 628 31.61 -2.24 -25.60
CA ALA A 628 31.22 -1.50 -24.40
C ALA A 628 31.04 -2.44 -23.19
N PRO A 629 30.30 -3.58 -23.28
CA PRO A 629 30.21 -4.56 -22.18
C PRO A 629 31.56 -5.23 -21.88
N LEU A 630 32.42 -5.45 -22.90
CA LEU A 630 33.76 -6.03 -22.71
C LEU A 630 34.57 -5.20 -21.72
N LYS A 631 34.64 -3.88 -21.94
CA LYS A 631 35.40 -2.97 -21.07
C LYS A 631 34.94 -3.10 -19.61
N VAL A 632 33.64 -3.13 -19.38
CA VAL A 632 33.07 -3.32 -18.02
C VAL A 632 33.55 -4.62 -17.38
N VAL A 633 33.51 -5.72 -18.11
CA VAL A 633 33.94 -7.05 -17.57
C VAL A 633 35.44 -7.07 -17.34
N LEU A 634 36.25 -6.53 -18.23
CA LEU A 634 37.72 -6.44 -18.06
C LEU A 634 38.09 -5.61 -16.82
N ASP A 635 37.41 -4.45 -16.62
CA ASP A 635 37.64 -3.59 -15.46
C ASP A 635 37.20 -4.27 -14.14
N GLN A 636 36.05 -4.95 -14.15
CA GLN A 636 35.60 -5.75 -13.02
C GLN A 636 36.55 -6.90 -12.70
N LEU A 637 37.07 -7.59 -13.72
CA LEU A 637 38.06 -8.65 -13.52
C LEU A 637 39.40 -8.10 -12.97
N LYS A 638 39.87 -6.96 -13.48
CA LYS A 638 41.05 -6.26 -12.92
C LYS A 638 40.87 -5.91 -11.47
N SER A 639 39.70 -5.40 -11.08
CA SER A 639 39.37 -5.04 -9.71
C SER A 639 39.32 -6.27 -8.83
N ALA A 640 38.66 -7.35 -9.26
CA ALA A 640 38.48 -8.60 -8.47
C ALA A 640 39.80 -9.33 -8.18
N LEU A 641 40.81 -9.16 -9.04
CA LEU A 641 42.14 -9.71 -8.83
C LEU A 641 43.01 -8.90 -7.81
N GLN A 642 42.53 -7.75 -7.35
CA GLN A 642 43.20 -6.89 -6.37
C GLN A 642 42.71 -7.11 -4.93
N ALA A 643 42.05 -8.24 -4.67
CA ALA A 643 41.52 -8.57 -3.35
C ALA A 643 42.59 -8.46 -2.23
N LYS A 644 42.16 -7.90 -1.10
CA LYS A 644 43.02 -7.73 0.09
C LYS A 644 42.34 -8.39 1.30
N PRO A 645 43.14 -8.72 2.35
CA PRO A 645 42.55 -9.23 3.58
C PRO A 645 41.48 -8.30 4.14
N VAL A 646 40.33 -8.84 4.40
CA VAL A 646 39.17 -8.14 4.95
C VAL A 646 39.05 -8.42 6.44
N SER A 647 38.87 -7.38 7.24
CA SER A 647 38.61 -7.44 8.68
C SER A 647 37.55 -6.39 9.03
N LEU A 648 36.98 -6.46 10.24
CA LEU A 648 36.03 -5.45 10.71
C LEU A 648 36.57 -4.01 10.62
N LYS A 649 37.88 -3.84 10.71
CA LYS A 649 38.55 -2.53 10.64
C LYS A 649 38.73 -2.01 9.20
N THR A 650 38.67 -2.89 8.22
CA THR A 650 38.84 -2.53 6.79
C THR A 650 37.53 -2.45 6.03
N LEU A 651 36.42 -2.71 6.69
CA LEU A 651 35.08 -2.52 6.10
C LEU A 651 34.82 -1.03 5.83
N PRO A 652 34.13 -0.70 4.74
CA PRO A 652 33.69 0.68 4.46
C PRO A 652 32.87 1.25 5.62
N ALA A 653 33.09 2.53 5.92
CA ALA A 653 32.39 3.17 7.05
C ALA A 653 30.87 3.17 6.87
N ASP A 654 30.40 3.30 5.64
CA ASP A 654 28.96 3.30 5.31
C ASP A 654 28.34 1.92 5.55
N LEU A 655 29.03 0.85 5.12
CA LEU A 655 28.64 -0.52 5.42
C LEU A 655 28.55 -0.77 6.92
N VAL A 656 29.60 -0.32 7.68
CA VAL A 656 29.60 -0.47 9.14
C VAL A 656 28.43 0.29 9.78
N ARG A 657 28.13 1.53 9.34
CA ARG A 657 26.99 2.31 9.87
C ARG A 657 25.65 1.63 9.67
N GLY A 658 25.49 0.91 8.57
CA GLY A 658 24.27 0.12 8.33
C GLY A 658 24.09 -1.06 9.30
N TRP A 659 25.11 -1.47 10.05
CA TRP A 659 25.08 -2.65 10.93
C TRP A 659 25.46 -2.36 12.39
N LYS A 660 26.18 -1.29 12.66
CA LYS A 660 26.63 -0.88 13.99
C LYS A 660 26.59 0.64 14.12
N THR A 661 25.87 1.13 15.08
CA THR A 661 25.80 2.57 15.41
C THR A 661 27.07 3.05 16.16
N LYS A 662 27.22 4.37 16.29
CA LYS A 662 28.39 4.98 16.97
C LYS A 662 28.44 4.64 18.47
N ASP A 663 27.29 4.45 19.09
CA ASP A 663 27.14 4.04 20.50
C ASP A 663 27.27 2.53 20.70
N GLY A 664 27.56 1.78 19.63
CA GLY A 664 27.85 0.35 19.69
C GLY A 664 26.64 -0.58 19.59
N LEU A 665 25.46 -0.05 19.29
CA LEU A 665 24.29 -0.88 19.02
C LEU A 665 24.48 -1.61 17.67
N MET A 666 24.35 -2.92 17.67
CA MET A 666 24.50 -3.80 16.49
C MET A 666 23.17 -4.46 16.15
N ARG A 667 22.98 -4.78 14.89
CA ARG A 667 21.85 -5.56 14.42
C ARG A 667 22.28 -6.94 13.92
N VAL A 668 21.43 -7.91 14.17
CA VAL A 668 21.47 -9.26 13.59
C VAL A 668 20.20 -9.41 12.75
N GLU A 669 20.36 -9.71 11.47
CA GLU A 669 19.27 -9.78 10.50
C GLU A 669 18.99 -11.23 10.11
N ALA A 670 17.74 -11.69 10.27
CA ALA A 670 17.25 -12.98 9.80
C ALA A 670 16.35 -12.80 8.57
N GLN A 671 16.59 -13.60 7.54
CA GLN A 671 15.82 -13.56 6.29
C GLN A 671 14.90 -14.76 6.18
N PRO A 672 13.65 -14.59 5.66
CA PRO A 672 12.68 -15.66 5.58
C PRO A 672 13.05 -16.70 4.51
N ARG A 673 12.70 -17.95 4.77
CA ARG A 673 12.72 -19.03 3.78
C ARG A 673 11.36 -19.12 3.10
N GLY A 674 11.35 -19.13 1.78
CA GLY A 674 10.13 -19.22 0.97
C GLY A 674 9.64 -17.88 0.44
N ASP A 675 8.42 -17.87 -0.11
CA ASP A 675 7.81 -16.65 -0.68
C ASP A 675 7.35 -15.71 0.43
N SER A 676 8.03 -14.58 0.55
CA SER A 676 7.71 -13.56 1.55
C SER A 676 6.48 -12.69 1.20
N ASN A 677 5.82 -12.94 0.06
CA ASN A 677 4.50 -12.38 -0.25
C ASN A 677 3.36 -13.20 0.35
N ASP A 678 3.63 -14.47 0.71
CA ASP A 678 2.63 -15.32 1.35
C ASP A 678 2.49 -14.99 2.84
N ASN A 679 1.27 -14.65 3.25
CA ASN A 679 0.95 -14.27 4.63
C ASN A 679 1.19 -15.40 5.63
N ASP A 680 1.01 -16.67 5.23
CA ASP A 680 1.22 -17.80 6.12
C ASP A 680 2.73 -18.05 6.34
N THR A 681 3.53 -17.88 5.31
CA THR A 681 5.00 -17.91 5.38
C THR A 681 5.51 -16.82 6.32
N LEU A 682 5.04 -15.56 6.15
CA LEU A 682 5.42 -14.46 7.05
C LEU A 682 5.03 -14.71 8.50
N ARG A 683 3.83 -15.24 8.74
CA ARG A 683 3.34 -15.53 10.09
C ARG A 683 4.16 -16.61 10.77
N LYS A 684 4.49 -17.70 10.07
CA LYS A 684 5.33 -18.78 10.59
C LYS A 684 6.73 -18.27 10.91
N PHE A 685 7.35 -17.53 9.99
CA PHE A 685 8.67 -16.94 10.16
C PHE A 685 8.72 -15.99 11.36
N ALA A 686 7.83 -14.99 11.41
CA ALA A 686 7.77 -14.04 12.51
C ALA A 686 7.48 -14.74 13.86
N GLY A 687 6.58 -15.72 13.86
CA GLY A 687 6.27 -16.51 15.06
C GLY A 687 7.46 -17.31 15.58
N ALA A 688 8.19 -18.01 14.71
CA ALA A 688 9.38 -18.78 15.06
C ALA A 688 10.51 -17.89 15.61
N VAL A 689 10.77 -16.76 14.94
CA VAL A 689 11.79 -15.80 15.39
C VAL A 689 11.41 -15.17 16.72
N LEU A 690 10.14 -14.76 16.93
CA LEU A 690 9.68 -14.18 18.20
C LEU A 690 9.71 -15.18 19.37
N GLN A 691 9.50 -16.46 19.13
CA GLN A 691 9.70 -17.51 20.16
C GLN A 691 11.15 -17.66 20.53
N ALA A 692 12.06 -17.55 19.57
CA ALA A 692 13.48 -17.60 19.82
C ALA A 692 13.97 -16.29 20.47
N GLU A 693 13.63 -15.15 19.88
CA GLU A 693 14.05 -13.81 20.31
C GLU A 693 12.84 -12.88 20.45
N PRO A 694 12.25 -12.72 21.67
CA PRO A 694 11.06 -11.90 21.91
C PRO A 694 11.26 -10.41 21.64
N THR A 695 12.51 -9.95 21.57
CA THR A 695 12.90 -8.56 21.29
C THR A 695 13.01 -8.26 19.80
N ALA A 696 12.82 -9.26 18.95
CA ALA A 696 12.91 -9.13 17.49
C ALA A 696 11.92 -8.08 16.94
N ILE A 697 12.35 -7.38 15.90
CA ILE A 697 11.65 -6.28 15.21
C ILE A 697 11.79 -6.40 13.70
N GLY A 698 11.11 -5.55 12.97
CA GLY A 698 11.15 -5.51 11.51
C GLY A 698 9.80 -5.84 10.88
N GLY A 699 9.69 -5.64 9.56
CA GLY A 699 8.42 -5.70 8.83
C GLY A 699 7.49 -6.85 9.19
N PRO A 700 7.91 -8.12 9.15
CA PRO A 700 7.05 -9.26 9.48
C PRO A 700 6.53 -9.25 10.93
N VAL A 701 7.37 -8.80 11.89
CA VAL A 701 7.00 -8.70 13.31
C VAL A 701 6.01 -7.55 13.49
N SER A 702 6.31 -6.38 12.93
CA SER A 702 5.46 -5.19 13.03
C SER A 702 4.10 -5.43 12.38
N ILE A 703 4.04 -6.11 11.22
CA ILE A 703 2.81 -6.51 10.56
C ILE A 703 1.96 -7.43 11.46
N LEU A 704 2.57 -8.46 12.05
CA LEU A 704 1.88 -9.41 12.93
C LEU A 704 1.37 -8.74 14.20
N LYS A 705 2.23 -7.97 14.88
CA LYS A 705 1.89 -7.25 16.11
C LYS A 705 0.85 -6.15 15.89
N SER A 706 0.94 -5.44 14.77
CA SER A 706 -0.08 -4.46 14.36
C SER A 706 -1.43 -5.13 14.17
N GLY A 707 -1.47 -6.27 13.48
CA GLY A 707 -2.69 -7.04 13.28
C GLY A 707 -3.34 -7.44 14.60
N ASP A 708 -2.56 -7.99 15.53
CA ASP A 708 -3.04 -8.35 16.88
C ASP A 708 -3.54 -7.13 17.66
N THR A 709 -2.83 -6.00 17.61
CA THR A 709 -3.21 -4.74 18.27
C THR A 709 -4.53 -4.23 17.73
N VAL A 710 -4.68 -4.21 16.40
CA VAL A 710 -5.89 -3.71 15.74
C VAL A 710 -7.08 -4.60 16.05
N VAL A 711 -6.97 -5.92 15.92
CA VAL A 711 -8.08 -6.85 16.25
C VAL A 711 -8.53 -6.68 17.70
N LYS A 712 -7.60 -6.60 18.66
CA LYS A 712 -7.91 -6.32 20.07
C LYS A 712 -8.61 -4.97 20.26
N ALA A 713 -8.10 -3.91 19.60
CA ALA A 713 -8.69 -2.58 19.63
C ALA A 713 -10.16 -2.60 19.20
N PHE A 714 -10.47 -3.30 18.10
CA PHE A 714 -11.84 -3.40 17.58
C PHE A 714 -12.77 -4.25 18.46
N ILE A 715 -12.27 -5.33 19.03
CA ILE A 715 -13.04 -6.12 20.02
C ILE A 715 -13.39 -5.25 21.24
N HIS A 716 -12.41 -4.55 21.81
CA HIS A 716 -12.61 -3.66 22.94
C HIS A 716 -13.57 -2.51 22.59
N ALA A 717 -13.37 -1.83 21.45
CA ALA A 717 -14.26 -0.77 21.00
C ALA A 717 -15.69 -1.27 20.77
N GLY A 718 -15.87 -2.45 20.16
CA GLY A 718 -17.19 -3.07 19.98
C GLY A 718 -17.90 -3.39 21.28
N LEU A 719 -17.18 -3.93 22.26
CA LEU A 719 -17.73 -4.22 23.60
C LEU A 719 -18.09 -2.92 24.35
N TRP A 720 -17.22 -1.90 24.31
CA TRP A 720 -17.51 -0.59 24.91
C TRP A 720 -18.70 0.09 24.22
N ALA A 721 -18.75 0.08 22.88
CA ALA A 721 -19.87 0.63 22.12
C ALA A 721 -21.19 -0.06 22.54
N LEU A 722 -21.21 -1.38 22.56
CA LEU A 722 -22.40 -2.16 22.95
C LEU A 722 -22.83 -1.86 24.39
N ALA A 723 -21.89 -1.78 25.33
CA ALA A 723 -22.16 -1.48 26.73
C ALA A 723 -22.74 -0.07 26.91
N VAL A 724 -22.08 0.96 26.34
CA VAL A 724 -22.52 2.35 26.45
C VAL A 724 -23.86 2.58 25.75
N ILE A 725 -24.03 2.03 24.54
CA ILE A 725 -25.30 2.12 23.80
C ILE A 725 -26.43 1.42 24.59
N SER A 726 -26.19 0.24 25.12
CA SER A 726 -27.16 -0.48 25.94
C SER A 726 -27.58 0.33 27.18
N PHE A 727 -26.60 0.96 27.83
CA PHE A 727 -26.85 1.82 28.99
C PHE A 727 -27.67 3.08 28.61
N LEU A 728 -27.31 3.77 27.51
CA LEU A 728 -28.06 4.93 27.00
C LEU A 728 -29.50 4.56 26.65
N LEU A 729 -29.70 3.44 25.98
CA LEU A 729 -31.02 2.90 25.66
C LEU A 729 -31.83 2.59 26.93
N TRP A 730 -31.22 1.91 27.91
CA TRP A 730 -31.86 1.59 29.17
C TRP A 730 -32.24 2.83 29.96
N LEU A 731 -31.33 3.82 30.03
CA LEU A 731 -31.59 5.10 30.74
C LEU A 731 -32.82 5.83 30.15
N THR A 732 -32.98 5.76 28.83
CA THR A 732 -34.03 6.48 28.08
C THR A 732 -35.33 5.68 28.03
N LEU A 733 -35.25 4.39 27.68
CA LEU A 733 -36.40 3.54 27.46
C LEU A 733 -36.94 2.93 28.77
N ARG A 734 -36.09 2.83 29.79
CA ARG A 734 -36.47 2.33 31.15
C ARG A 734 -37.02 0.90 31.20
N ARG A 735 -37.00 0.15 30.10
CA ARG A 735 -37.46 -1.25 29.99
C ARG A 735 -36.43 -2.07 29.20
N VAL A 736 -36.01 -3.20 29.76
CA VAL A 736 -35.02 -4.11 29.14
C VAL A 736 -35.57 -4.71 27.83
N THR A 737 -36.87 -5.00 27.77
CA THR A 737 -37.49 -5.52 26.53
C THR A 737 -37.38 -4.58 25.36
N ASP A 738 -37.52 -3.25 25.57
CA ASP A 738 -37.41 -2.25 24.51
C ASP A 738 -35.97 -2.06 24.08
N VAL A 739 -35.01 -2.20 25.00
CA VAL A 739 -33.56 -2.27 24.67
C VAL A 739 -33.28 -3.48 23.78
N LEU A 740 -33.81 -4.66 24.12
CA LEU A 740 -33.65 -5.88 23.34
C LEU A 740 -34.29 -5.76 21.94
N LEU A 741 -35.48 -5.14 21.84
CA LEU A 741 -36.12 -4.85 20.54
C LEU A 741 -35.29 -3.95 19.64
N THR A 742 -34.35 -3.17 20.18
CA THR A 742 -33.40 -2.36 19.45
C THR A 742 -32.12 -3.12 19.12
N LEU A 743 -31.57 -3.86 20.10
CA LEU A 743 -30.26 -4.52 19.97
C LEU A 743 -30.31 -5.85 19.20
N VAL A 744 -31.38 -6.67 19.35
CA VAL A 744 -31.45 -7.95 18.63
C VAL A 744 -31.40 -7.76 17.10
N PRO A 745 -32.20 -6.86 16.48
CA PRO A 745 -32.08 -6.61 15.06
C PRO A 745 -30.72 -6.05 14.64
N LEU A 746 -30.04 -5.36 15.55
CA LEU A 746 -28.68 -4.84 15.30
C LEU A 746 -27.67 -5.98 15.24
N LEU A 747 -27.68 -6.85 16.23
CA LEU A 747 -26.75 -7.99 16.31
C LEU A 747 -26.98 -8.98 15.15
N VAL A 748 -28.26 -9.23 14.80
CA VAL A 748 -28.59 -10.04 13.61
C VAL A 748 -28.02 -9.41 12.33
N ALA A 749 -28.18 -8.09 12.13
CA ALA A 749 -27.62 -7.42 10.97
C ALA A 749 -26.07 -7.51 10.95
N GLY A 750 -25.43 -7.39 12.10
CA GLY A 750 -23.99 -7.55 12.24
C GLY A 750 -23.52 -8.96 11.90
N ALA A 751 -24.17 -9.99 12.45
CA ALA A 751 -23.86 -11.39 12.17
C ALA A 751 -24.00 -11.71 10.68
N VAL A 752 -25.14 -11.35 10.07
CA VAL A 752 -25.40 -11.56 8.64
C VAL A 752 -24.39 -10.81 7.77
N THR A 753 -23.99 -9.60 8.17
CA THR A 753 -22.92 -8.86 7.44
C THR A 753 -21.61 -9.66 7.40
N MET A 754 -21.20 -10.23 8.54
CA MET A 754 -19.98 -11.04 8.62
C MET A 754 -20.10 -12.34 7.83
N GLU A 755 -21.26 -13.00 7.90
CA GLU A 755 -21.56 -14.22 7.14
C GLU A 755 -21.45 -13.97 5.63
N ILE A 756 -22.01 -12.85 5.15
CA ILE A 756 -21.91 -12.44 3.76
C ILE A 756 -20.45 -12.17 3.40
N CYS A 757 -19.65 -11.52 4.26
CA CYS A 757 -18.22 -11.31 4.02
C CYS A 757 -17.49 -12.62 3.76
N VAL A 758 -17.77 -13.66 4.53
CA VAL A 758 -17.18 -15.00 4.32
C VAL A 758 -17.63 -15.58 2.98
N LEU A 759 -18.93 -15.51 2.67
CA LEU A 759 -19.49 -16.08 1.43
C LEU A 759 -18.96 -15.42 0.17
N ILE A 760 -18.69 -14.11 0.19
CA ILE A 760 -18.12 -13.39 -0.96
C ILE A 760 -16.58 -13.35 -0.94
N GLY A 761 -15.94 -14.02 0.01
CA GLY A 761 -14.48 -14.07 0.13
C GLY A 761 -13.83 -12.73 0.48
N MET A 762 -14.52 -11.82 1.16
CA MET A 762 -14.01 -10.52 1.58
C MET A 762 -13.39 -10.63 2.98
N PRO A 763 -12.04 -10.61 3.12
CA PRO A 763 -11.40 -10.64 4.42
C PRO A 763 -11.60 -9.31 5.15
N LEU A 764 -11.59 -9.36 6.48
CA LEU A 764 -11.40 -8.16 7.29
C LEU A 764 -9.95 -7.69 7.16
N ASN A 765 -9.73 -6.39 7.26
CA ASN A 765 -8.41 -5.78 7.19
C ASN A 765 -8.36 -4.49 8.01
N PHE A 766 -7.19 -3.86 8.10
CA PHE A 766 -6.98 -2.62 8.88
C PHE A 766 -7.92 -1.47 8.51
N ALA A 767 -8.36 -1.38 7.24
CA ALA A 767 -9.22 -0.30 6.78
C ALA A 767 -10.71 -0.62 6.97
N ASN A 768 -11.16 -1.82 6.57
CA ASN A 768 -12.59 -2.13 6.55
C ASN A 768 -13.16 -2.51 7.91
N ILE A 769 -12.34 -3.00 8.84
CA ILE A 769 -12.79 -3.41 10.19
C ILE A 769 -13.45 -2.25 10.96
N VAL A 770 -13.12 -0.99 10.63
CA VAL A 770 -13.75 0.23 11.16
C VAL A 770 -15.29 0.21 11.00
N ALA A 771 -15.78 -0.48 9.95
CA ALA A 771 -17.20 -0.58 9.69
C ALA A 771 -18.02 -1.25 10.83
N LEU A 772 -17.40 -2.13 11.63
CA LEU A 772 -18.12 -2.93 12.63
C LEU A 772 -18.64 -2.14 13.82
N PRO A 773 -17.83 -1.39 14.58
CA PRO A 773 -18.34 -0.52 15.64
C PRO A 773 -19.18 0.63 15.10
N LEU A 774 -18.89 1.08 13.88
CA LEU A 774 -19.70 2.09 13.20
C LEU A 774 -21.11 1.58 12.94
N LEU A 775 -21.24 0.31 12.48
CA LEU A 775 -22.52 -0.36 12.33
C LEU A 775 -23.33 -0.37 13.62
N LEU A 776 -22.68 -0.58 14.80
CA LEU A 776 -23.37 -0.54 16.08
C LEU A 776 -23.96 0.84 16.34
N GLY A 777 -23.20 1.92 16.16
CA GLY A 777 -23.67 3.28 16.39
C GLY A 777 -24.79 3.70 15.43
N VAL A 778 -24.55 3.61 14.13
CA VAL A 778 -25.48 4.02 13.06
C VAL A 778 -26.70 3.10 13.00
N GLY A 779 -26.44 1.80 13.13
CA GLY A 779 -27.50 0.80 13.06
C GLY A 779 -28.53 0.94 14.19
N VAL A 780 -28.10 1.34 15.38
CA VAL A 780 -29.03 1.64 16.50
C VAL A 780 -29.89 2.85 16.17
N ALA A 781 -29.35 3.90 15.55
CA ALA A 781 -30.09 5.12 15.25
C ALA A 781 -31.38 4.82 14.47
N PHE A 782 -31.31 4.03 13.40
CA PHE A 782 -32.51 3.67 12.61
C PHE A 782 -33.53 2.87 13.41
N LYS A 783 -33.09 2.00 14.32
CA LYS A 783 -33.94 1.13 15.11
C LYS A 783 -34.68 1.87 16.23
N ILE A 784 -34.04 2.89 16.81
CA ILE A 784 -34.62 3.74 17.86
C ILE A 784 -35.89 4.45 17.36
N TYR A 785 -35.91 4.92 16.12
CA TYR A 785 -37.05 5.61 15.56
C TYR A 785 -38.29 4.72 15.56
N TYR A 786 -38.18 3.46 15.17
CA TYR A 786 -39.33 2.52 15.19
C TYR A 786 -39.77 2.15 16.60
N VAL A 787 -38.83 1.84 17.51
CA VAL A 787 -39.16 1.51 18.90
C VAL A 787 -39.89 2.66 19.61
N THR A 788 -39.42 3.90 19.38
CA THR A 788 -40.08 5.09 19.99
C THR A 788 -41.47 5.35 19.41
N ALA A 789 -41.66 5.14 18.11
CA ALA A 789 -42.99 5.25 17.46
C ALA A 789 -43.96 4.16 17.92
N TRP A 790 -43.48 2.92 18.02
CA TRP A 790 -44.24 1.79 18.53
C TRP A 790 -44.69 2.00 20.01
N ARG A 791 -43.80 2.50 20.88
CA ARG A 791 -44.13 2.89 22.24
C ARG A 791 -45.17 4.00 22.32
N ALA A 792 -45.26 4.87 21.34
CA ALA A 792 -46.27 5.92 21.22
C ALA A 792 -47.62 5.38 20.67
N GLY A 793 -47.78 4.05 20.57
CA GLY A 793 -49.02 3.42 20.12
C GLY A 793 -49.24 3.44 18.60
N ARG A 794 -48.19 3.75 17.79
CA ARG A 794 -48.35 3.80 16.34
C ARG A 794 -48.35 2.39 15.74
N THR A 795 -49.35 2.13 14.92
CA THR A 795 -49.45 0.96 14.05
C THR A 795 -48.99 1.34 12.62
N ASN A 796 -48.93 0.38 11.73
CA ASN A 796 -48.67 0.57 10.29
C ASN A 796 -47.36 1.39 10.05
N LEU A 797 -46.28 0.96 10.71
CA LEU A 797 -45.01 1.68 10.73
C LEU A 797 -44.42 1.85 9.34
N LEU A 798 -44.50 0.82 8.45
CA LEU A 798 -43.99 0.88 7.09
C LEU A 798 -44.70 1.92 6.22
N GLN A 799 -45.96 2.21 6.48
CA GLN A 799 -46.75 3.21 5.74
C GLN A 799 -46.46 4.65 6.19
N SER A 800 -45.75 4.81 7.32
CA SER A 800 -45.57 6.12 7.96
C SER A 800 -44.47 6.96 7.27
N SER A 801 -44.49 8.29 7.50
CA SER A 801 -43.42 9.20 7.14
C SER A 801 -42.07 8.82 7.75
N LEU A 802 -42.07 8.02 8.84
CA LEU A 802 -40.88 7.54 9.50
C LEU A 802 -40.07 6.58 8.62
N THR A 803 -40.76 5.62 7.96
CA THR A 803 -40.13 4.70 7.02
C THR A 803 -39.49 5.44 5.86
N ARG A 804 -40.17 6.48 5.34
CA ARG A 804 -39.59 7.35 4.30
C ARG A 804 -38.32 8.00 4.79
N ALA A 805 -38.28 8.55 5.99
CA ALA A 805 -37.11 9.17 6.57
C ALA A 805 -35.96 8.15 6.74
N ILE A 806 -36.23 6.98 7.33
CA ILE A 806 -35.22 5.92 7.53
C ILE A 806 -34.68 5.40 6.22
N PHE A 807 -35.56 5.15 5.23
CA PHE A 807 -35.14 4.61 3.93
C PHE A 807 -34.20 5.59 3.18
N PHE A 808 -34.60 6.86 3.05
CA PHE A 808 -33.78 7.83 2.35
C PHE A 808 -32.52 8.22 3.13
N SER A 809 -32.58 8.24 4.44
CA SER A 809 -31.39 8.43 5.30
C SER A 809 -30.39 7.28 5.12
N ALA A 810 -30.86 6.03 5.16
CA ALA A 810 -29.99 4.89 4.89
C ALA A 810 -29.42 4.92 3.46
N MET A 811 -30.21 5.34 2.46
CA MET A 811 -29.73 5.50 1.09
C MET A 811 -28.66 6.58 0.94
N THR A 812 -28.85 7.77 1.56
CA THR A 812 -27.81 8.83 1.53
C THR A 812 -26.52 8.39 2.19
N THR A 813 -26.64 7.72 3.34
CA THR A 813 -25.47 7.19 4.07
C THR A 813 -24.80 6.06 3.28
N ALA A 814 -25.58 5.13 2.68
CA ALA A 814 -25.05 4.07 1.84
C ALA A 814 -24.35 4.62 0.58
N THR A 815 -24.87 5.71 0.01
CA THR A 815 -24.25 6.38 -1.14
C THR A 815 -22.93 7.05 -0.73
N ALA A 816 -22.91 7.78 0.37
CA ALA A 816 -21.71 8.42 0.88
C ALA A 816 -20.60 7.37 1.17
N PHE A 817 -20.95 6.29 1.85
CA PHE A 817 -19.99 5.21 2.14
C PHE A 817 -19.64 4.38 0.89
N GLY A 818 -20.64 4.12 0.04
CA GLY A 818 -20.45 3.40 -1.21
C GLY A 818 -19.55 4.15 -2.21
N SER A 819 -19.48 5.49 -2.13
CA SER A 819 -18.55 6.26 -2.95
C SER A 819 -17.08 5.94 -2.68
N LEU A 820 -16.75 5.54 -1.45
CA LEU A 820 -15.42 5.07 -1.08
C LEU A 820 -15.04 3.77 -1.83
N TRP A 821 -16.00 2.97 -2.24
CA TRP A 821 -15.76 1.77 -3.06
C TRP A 821 -15.17 2.10 -4.44
N LEU A 822 -15.42 3.29 -4.95
CA LEU A 822 -14.88 3.76 -6.24
C LEU A 822 -13.45 4.27 -6.14
N SER A 823 -12.86 4.31 -4.95
CA SER A 823 -11.47 4.72 -4.76
C SER A 823 -10.51 3.75 -5.45
N SER A 824 -9.47 4.29 -6.08
CA SER A 824 -8.34 3.53 -6.61
C SER A 824 -7.45 2.93 -5.51
N HIS A 825 -7.60 3.38 -4.26
CA HIS A 825 -6.91 2.82 -3.10
C HIS A 825 -7.68 1.61 -2.53
N PRO A 826 -7.14 0.37 -2.60
CA PRO A 826 -7.87 -0.85 -2.23
C PRO A 826 -8.37 -0.87 -0.79
N GLY A 827 -7.61 -0.30 0.16
CA GLY A 827 -8.03 -0.19 1.55
C GLY A 827 -9.30 0.65 1.71
N THR A 828 -9.34 1.84 1.10
CA THR A 828 -10.51 2.73 1.09
C THR A 828 -11.69 2.06 0.39
N ALA A 829 -11.46 1.42 -0.74
CA ALA A 829 -12.49 0.69 -1.47
C ALA A 829 -13.08 -0.46 -0.64
N SER A 830 -12.24 -1.22 0.07
CA SER A 830 -12.67 -2.30 0.97
C SER A 830 -13.52 -1.78 2.14
N MET A 831 -13.15 -0.63 2.72
CA MET A 831 -13.94 0.04 3.76
C MET A 831 -15.31 0.45 3.23
N GLY A 832 -15.37 1.08 2.05
CA GLY A 832 -16.62 1.47 1.41
C GLY A 832 -17.54 0.28 1.13
N LYS A 833 -16.99 -0.85 0.65
CA LYS A 833 -17.74 -2.10 0.42
C LYS A 833 -18.40 -2.62 1.69
N LEU A 834 -17.63 -2.74 2.78
CA LEU A 834 -18.15 -3.29 4.04
C LEU A 834 -19.17 -2.35 4.67
N LEU A 835 -18.94 -1.04 4.64
CA LEU A 835 -19.88 -0.04 5.15
C LEU A 835 -21.20 -0.06 4.36
N ALA A 836 -21.15 -0.10 3.03
CA ALA A 836 -22.34 -0.21 2.20
C ALA A 836 -23.12 -1.51 2.48
N LEU A 837 -22.44 -2.65 2.53
CA LEU A 837 -23.03 -3.95 2.86
C LEU A 837 -23.69 -3.92 4.24
N SER A 838 -23.01 -3.38 5.25
CA SER A 838 -23.51 -3.30 6.62
C SER A 838 -24.77 -2.43 6.76
N LEU A 839 -24.86 -1.37 5.94
CA LEU A 839 -26.07 -0.54 5.88
C LEU A 839 -27.23 -1.22 5.19
N VAL A 840 -26.97 -1.98 4.12
CA VAL A 840 -28.03 -2.77 3.45
C VAL A 840 -28.61 -3.82 4.38
N THR A 841 -27.77 -4.58 5.09
CA THR A 841 -28.24 -5.59 6.08
C THR A 841 -28.96 -4.92 7.25
N THR A 842 -28.47 -3.76 7.72
CA THR A 842 -29.12 -2.97 8.76
C THR A 842 -30.49 -2.47 8.32
N LEU A 843 -30.60 -1.95 7.09
CA LEU A 843 -31.87 -1.48 6.53
C LEU A 843 -32.86 -2.64 6.40
N ALA A 844 -32.43 -3.79 5.89
CA ALA A 844 -33.27 -4.99 5.84
C ALA A 844 -33.75 -5.42 7.23
N ALA A 845 -32.88 -5.42 8.23
CA ALA A 845 -33.24 -5.73 9.61
C ALA A 845 -34.23 -4.75 10.20
N VAL A 846 -34.12 -3.44 9.88
CA VAL A 846 -35.03 -2.39 10.36
C VAL A 846 -36.39 -2.48 9.68
N LEU A 847 -36.44 -2.70 8.37
CA LEU A 847 -37.70 -2.67 7.61
C LEU A 847 -38.51 -3.99 7.67
N LEU A 848 -37.82 -5.13 7.78
CA LEU A 848 -38.45 -6.44 7.67
C LEU A 848 -38.51 -7.19 9.02
N PHE A 849 -37.35 -7.27 9.70
CA PHE A 849 -37.24 -8.06 10.92
C PHE A 849 -37.76 -7.33 12.17
N GLN A 850 -37.41 -6.05 12.34
CA GLN A 850 -37.77 -5.31 13.56
C GLN A 850 -39.29 -5.09 13.70
N PRO A 851 -40.09 -4.75 12.68
CA PRO A 851 -41.53 -4.63 12.80
C PRO A 851 -42.20 -5.98 13.17
N ALA A 852 -41.74 -7.07 12.55
CA ALA A 852 -42.21 -8.42 12.90
C ALA A 852 -41.88 -8.80 14.36
N LEU A 853 -40.68 -8.42 14.85
CA LEU A 853 -40.24 -8.68 16.24
C LEU A 853 -41.04 -7.88 17.26
N MET A 854 -41.32 -6.58 16.99
CA MET A 854 -42.10 -5.71 17.89
C MET A 854 -43.57 -6.14 18.02
N GLY A 855 -44.19 -6.49 16.87
CA GLY A 855 -45.63 -6.82 16.83
C GLY A 855 -46.56 -5.66 17.18
N LYS A 856 -47.79 -5.95 17.65
CA LYS A 856 -48.74 -4.89 18.00
C LYS A 856 -48.25 -4.00 19.15
N PRO A 857 -48.49 -2.67 19.06
CA PRO A 857 -48.21 -1.79 20.18
C PRO A 857 -48.92 -2.21 21.44
N ARG A 858 -48.30 -1.97 22.57
CA ARG A 858 -48.95 -2.18 23.87
C ARG A 858 -50.03 -1.11 24.05
N ASP A 859 -51.14 -1.49 24.66
CA ASP A 859 -52.16 -0.52 25.08
C ASP A 859 -51.57 0.54 25.99
N VAL A 860 -51.92 1.81 25.79
CA VAL A 860 -51.35 2.99 26.49
C VAL A 860 -51.70 2.99 28.01
N GLY A 861 -52.18 1.91 28.55
CA GLY A 861 -52.57 1.72 29.95
C GLY A 861 -51.74 0.72 30.75
N GLU A 862 -50.80 -0.01 30.16
CA GLU A 862 -49.83 -0.90 30.82
C GLU A 862 -48.43 -0.25 30.76
#